data_9fa4c2733c8d1c7ed4775124d204156b
#
_entry.id   9fa4c2733c8d1c7ed4775124d204156b
#
_cell.length_a   1.000
_cell.length_b   1.000
_cell.length_c   1.000
_cell.angle_alpha   90.00
_cell.angle_beta   90.00
_cell.angle_gamma   90.00
#
_symmetry.space_group_name_H-M   'P 1'
#
loop_
_entity.id
_entity.type
_entity.pdbx_description
1 polymer ?
#
loop_
_entity_poly.entity_id
_entity_poly.type
_entity_poly.pdbx_seq_one_letter_code
_entity_poly.pdbx_strand_id
1 'polypeptide(L)'
;MRFTQNPILAVAAFAALILASCEKNIDSNNENFPADGVVRIDASVSDLMTKADLPYSGYTGSDLGLFIDYGDGDYYSKDNVRWVNNNGTWTPESRVLWKNAKSPVGIFAYAPHIIGADDHTGVEFSIPSNQTGGTSSADFLWNSMPGFVPADGLVDQKLNITFSHVLVKLKVNLTFGNEFGDSHSVKDVILNGTSSKIKCDLANRTVADLDQSSSNDISMCNTGDYVYEAIFFPGKGQKSGARMLTVVMSDNKAYNVTLDSNLELYGGYAYTMNVKVGKDRMLAGNVNVIEWTEKELGEKDSYIEEYSVWDGESTESITKGSGSESDPHLIESAAQLAGLAYNINNNDNYVYKGKYFKLMKDIDLASKPWAPIGNKTHFPHLRLDGNGKSIINLKVDVGDGCAGLFYWLSGTSSTEKSVVRNLTIRNADVKTGGRDAGALVGFTSFLDIIDCRVDGAVTSAYCAGGIVGSGDPSIINCRADVNVTVNAPASTSLNISVAAGGLIGDISFNNDKDNSITNCTVRGTVTVNSQDLRESVDSHVGGVAGLAFANVSDCTSYADINSTFEKEVHVGGLIGTVGAGGEIKNCSAYGNVHGKKNNFVGGAYGYAVGNHERVHFGGKIENVPDVGAGAVGIFIGHADGVFQTKNCSFSNVEGSFPVIGKDESKNAQDIKMK
;
A
#
# COMPACT_ATOMS: atom_id res chain seq x y z
N MET A 1 -67.16 41.30 -36.72
CA MET A 1 -65.76 41.61 -36.44
C MET A 1 -65.07 40.32 -36.04
N ARG A 2 -64.19 39.81 -36.90
CA ARG A 2 -63.44 38.57 -36.70
C ARG A 2 -62.15 38.89 -35.93
N PHE A 3 -61.93 38.24 -34.80
CA PHE A 3 -60.59 38.19 -34.18
C PHE A 3 -60.00 36.81 -34.47
N THR A 4 -58.99 36.79 -35.29
CA THR A 4 -58.15 35.64 -35.52
C THR A 4 -57.09 35.55 -34.36
N GLN A 5 -57.15 34.53 -33.53
CA GLN A 5 -56.11 34.22 -32.56
C GLN A 5 -54.96 33.50 -33.25
N ASN A 6 -53.81 34.01 -33.07
CA ASN A 6 -52.54 33.52 -33.65
C ASN A 6 -52.00 32.29 -32.87
N PRO A 7 -51.87 31.10 -33.47
CA PRO A 7 -51.46 29.88 -32.74
C PRO A 7 -50.01 29.85 -32.31
N ILE A 8 -49.25 30.88 -32.70
CA ILE A 8 -47.76 30.90 -32.38
C ILE A 8 -47.48 31.30 -30.93
N LEU A 9 -48.37 32.00 -30.22
CA LEU A 9 -48.18 32.39 -28.84
C LEU A 9 -48.46 31.23 -27.86
N ALA A 10 -49.26 30.23 -28.22
CA ALA A 10 -49.56 29.09 -27.37
C ALA A 10 -48.39 28.07 -27.29
N VAL A 11 -47.62 27.96 -28.40
CA VAL A 11 -46.45 27.04 -28.44
C VAL A 11 -45.26 27.62 -27.66
N ALA A 12 -45.07 28.93 -27.65
CA ALA A 12 -44.02 29.59 -26.88
C ALA A 12 -44.27 29.53 -25.35
N ALA A 13 -45.55 29.60 -24.93
CA ALA A 13 -45.88 29.47 -23.50
C ALA A 13 -45.72 28.02 -22.97
N PHE A 14 -45.95 27.00 -23.83
CA PHE A 14 -45.79 25.61 -23.46
C PHE A 14 -44.30 25.20 -23.42
N ALA A 15 -43.47 25.75 -24.32
CA ALA A 15 -42.04 25.55 -24.30
C ALA A 15 -41.36 26.23 -23.10
N ALA A 16 -41.85 27.41 -22.66
CA ALA A 16 -41.36 28.10 -21.47
C ALA A 16 -41.74 27.38 -20.17
N LEU A 17 -42.89 26.67 -20.10
CA LEU A 17 -43.27 25.89 -18.92
C LEU A 17 -42.51 24.55 -18.80
N ILE A 18 -42.04 23.97 -19.91
CA ILE A 18 -41.23 22.75 -19.87
C ILE A 18 -39.78 23.08 -19.47
N LEU A 19 -39.28 24.27 -19.81
CA LEU A 19 -37.96 24.71 -19.37
C LEU A 19 -37.94 25.17 -17.90
N ALA A 20 -39.06 25.63 -17.34
CA ALA A 20 -39.15 26.05 -15.95
C ALA A 20 -39.35 24.89 -14.96
N SER A 21 -39.61 23.66 -15.42
CA SER A 21 -39.76 22.49 -14.53
C SER A 21 -38.45 21.68 -14.33
N CYS A 22 -37.37 22.01 -15.04
CA CYS A 22 -36.03 21.41 -14.86
C CYS A 22 -35.07 22.23 -13.99
N GLU A 23 -35.48 23.43 -13.55
CA GLU A 23 -34.68 24.28 -12.67
C GLU A 23 -35.07 24.09 -11.21
N LYS A 24 -34.97 22.89 -10.67
CA LYS A 24 -34.98 22.72 -9.19
C LYS A 24 -33.89 21.80 -8.76
N ASN A 25 -32.94 22.41 -8.09
CA ASN A 25 -31.85 21.88 -7.30
C ASN A 25 -30.48 21.67 -7.96
N ILE A 26 -29.99 22.65 -8.67
CA ILE A 26 -28.54 22.86 -8.77
C ILE A 26 -28.21 23.83 -7.64
N ASP A 27 -27.52 23.32 -6.60
CA ASP A 27 -26.99 24.13 -5.51
C ASP A 27 -25.91 25.06 -6.08
N SER A 28 -26.27 26.33 -6.32
CA SER A 28 -25.43 27.35 -6.98
C SER A 28 -24.25 27.86 -6.09
N ASN A 29 -23.94 27.19 -4.99
CA ASN A 29 -22.92 27.61 -4.05
C ASN A 29 -21.65 26.74 -4.03
N ASN A 30 -21.50 25.77 -4.94
CA ASN A 30 -20.28 25.00 -5.04
C ASN A 30 -19.57 25.27 -6.38
N GLU A 31 -18.48 26.03 -6.34
CA GLU A 31 -17.70 26.42 -7.51
C GLU A 31 -17.13 25.23 -8.27
N ASN A 32 -16.98 24.08 -7.63
CA ASN A 32 -16.44 22.85 -8.21
C ASN A 32 -17.50 21.97 -8.89
N PHE A 33 -18.80 22.20 -8.65
CA PHE A 33 -19.85 21.43 -9.32
C PHE A 33 -20.25 22.09 -10.65
N PRO A 34 -20.28 21.33 -11.79
CA PRO A 34 -20.59 21.90 -13.08
C PRO A 34 -22.04 22.38 -13.17
N ALA A 35 -22.25 23.64 -13.55
CA ALA A 35 -23.59 24.25 -13.64
C ALA A 35 -24.52 23.54 -14.65
N ASP A 36 -23.97 22.88 -15.66
CA ASP A 36 -24.72 22.10 -16.66
C ASP A 36 -24.95 20.64 -16.23
N GLY A 37 -24.46 20.25 -15.03
CA GLY A 37 -24.56 18.91 -14.48
C GLY A 37 -23.82 17.84 -15.28
N VAL A 38 -23.02 18.18 -16.27
CA VAL A 38 -22.35 17.23 -17.16
C VAL A 38 -21.11 16.65 -16.45
N VAL A 39 -20.97 15.33 -16.46
CA VAL A 39 -19.76 14.65 -15.99
C VAL A 39 -18.62 14.94 -16.97
N ARG A 40 -17.49 15.38 -16.44
CA ARG A 40 -16.22 15.54 -17.12
C ARG A 40 -15.16 14.81 -16.32
N ILE A 41 -14.19 14.20 -17.01
CA ILE A 41 -13.13 13.43 -16.35
C ILE A 41 -11.75 13.89 -16.76
N ASP A 42 -10.79 13.70 -15.87
CA ASP A 42 -9.36 13.57 -16.16
C ASP A 42 -8.89 12.21 -15.63
N ALA A 43 -8.00 11.57 -16.37
CA ALA A 43 -7.49 10.25 -16.00
C ALA A 43 -5.96 10.24 -15.96
N SER A 44 -5.42 9.62 -14.91
CA SER A 44 -3.98 9.42 -14.70
C SER A 44 -3.73 8.01 -14.20
N VAL A 45 -2.50 7.53 -14.28
CA VAL A 45 -2.06 6.31 -13.61
C VAL A 45 -1.29 6.74 -12.35
N SER A 46 -1.54 6.06 -11.25
CA SER A 46 -0.79 6.31 -10.01
C SER A 46 0.64 5.82 -10.18
N ASP A 47 1.51 6.73 -10.60
CA ASP A 47 2.92 6.60 -10.30
C ASP A 47 3.08 6.93 -8.82
N LEU A 48 3.30 5.95 -7.97
CA LEU A 48 3.72 6.19 -6.59
C LEU A 48 5.14 6.74 -6.59
N MET A 49 5.15 7.99 -6.76
CA MET A 49 6.03 9.11 -6.58
C MET A 49 7.34 8.91 -5.91
N THR A 50 8.39 9.23 -6.59
CA THR A 50 9.39 10.12 -6.06
C THR A 50 9.12 11.54 -6.56
N LYS A 51 8.42 12.31 -5.73
CA LYS A 51 8.44 13.65 -5.48
C LYS A 51 9.04 14.78 -6.28
N ALA A 52 8.27 15.78 -6.28
CA ALA A 52 8.58 17.16 -6.62
C ALA A 52 8.99 17.40 -8.08
N ASP A 53 8.10 18.08 -8.79
CA ASP A 53 8.35 18.78 -10.04
C ASP A 53 8.25 18.01 -11.36
N LEU A 54 7.51 16.90 -11.43
CA LEU A 54 7.02 16.42 -12.73
C LEU A 54 5.50 16.49 -12.75
N PRO A 55 4.90 17.04 -13.83
CA PRO A 55 3.46 17.00 -14.00
C PRO A 55 3.01 15.54 -14.03
N TYR A 56 1.85 15.26 -13.41
CA TYR A 56 1.14 13.99 -13.53
C TYR A 56 1.19 13.54 -15.00
N SER A 57 1.78 12.38 -15.27
CA SER A 57 1.63 11.78 -16.59
C SER A 57 0.18 11.36 -16.72
N GLY A 58 -0.61 12.09 -17.51
CA GLY A 58 -1.97 11.71 -17.79
C GLY A 58 -2.01 10.31 -18.37
N TYR A 59 -3.05 9.52 -18.07
CA TYR A 59 -3.25 8.23 -18.71
C TYR A 59 -3.30 8.43 -20.23
N THR A 60 -2.35 7.84 -20.94
CA THR A 60 -2.18 8.01 -22.40
C THR A 60 -2.93 6.96 -23.22
N GLY A 61 -3.64 6.04 -22.59
CA GLY A 61 -4.46 5.03 -23.24
C GLY A 61 -5.58 5.64 -24.08
N SER A 62 -6.09 4.86 -25.04
CA SER A 62 -7.08 5.32 -26.02
C SER A 62 -8.48 5.44 -25.43
N ASP A 63 -8.82 4.62 -24.46
CA ASP A 63 -10.17 4.57 -23.88
C ASP A 63 -10.20 3.96 -22.49
N LEU A 64 -11.31 4.14 -21.80
CA LEU A 64 -11.63 3.54 -20.51
C LEU A 64 -13.12 3.26 -20.40
N GLY A 65 -13.50 2.32 -19.52
CA GLY A 65 -14.87 2.05 -19.11
C GLY A 65 -15.15 2.71 -17.76
N LEU A 66 -16.35 3.33 -17.64
CA LEU A 66 -16.77 4.00 -16.42
C LEU A 66 -18.18 3.56 -16.04
N PHE A 67 -18.34 3.10 -14.81
CA PHE A 67 -19.62 2.89 -14.15
C PHE A 67 -19.90 4.04 -13.19
N ILE A 68 -21.11 4.54 -13.19
CA ILE A 68 -21.64 5.53 -12.25
C ILE A 68 -22.86 4.91 -11.60
N ASP A 69 -22.77 4.59 -10.31
CA ASP A 69 -23.77 3.81 -9.61
C ASP A 69 -24.40 4.63 -8.46
N TYR A 70 -25.67 5.02 -8.65
CA TYR A 70 -26.52 5.61 -7.62
C TYR A 70 -27.46 4.58 -6.95
N GLY A 71 -27.30 3.29 -7.26
CA GLY A 71 -28.15 2.19 -6.85
C GLY A 71 -29.15 1.76 -7.92
N ASP A 72 -29.74 0.59 -7.70
CA ASP A 72 -30.62 -0.09 -8.64
C ASP A 72 -31.79 0.78 -9.12
N GLY A 73 -31.92 0.88 -10.45
CA GLY A 73 -33.02 1.60 -11.10
C GLY A 73 -32.92 3.12 -11.06
N ASP A 74 -31.83 3.71 -10.58
CA ASP A 74 -31.64 5.16 -10.63
C ASP A 74 -31.35 5.61 -12.08
N TYR A 75 -32.09 6.59 -12.55
CA TYR A 75 -31.94 7.13 -13.91
C TYR A 75 -30.56 7.67 -14.24
N TYR A 76 -29.84 8.17 -13.22
CA TYR A 76 -28.50 8.74 -13.36
C TYR A 76 -27.39 7.69 -13.30
N SER A 77 -27.69 6.45 -12.87
CA SER A 77 -26.75 5.35 -12.98
C SER A 77 -26.42 5.05 -14.44
N LYS A 78 -25.17 4.74 -14.69
CA LYS A 78 -24.65 4.42 -16.02
C LYS A 78 -23.69 3.24 -15.93
N ASP A 79 -23.95 2.24 -16.77
CA ASP A 79 -23.13 1.04 -16.83
C ASP A 79 -22.17 1.14 -18.00
N ASN A 80 -20.90 0.89 -17.72
CA ASN A 80 -19.83 0.72 -18.71
C ASN A 80 -19.77 1.77 -19.83
N VAL A 81 -19.92 3.04 -19.48
CA VAL A 81 -19.80 4.10 -20.49
C VAL A 81 -18.36 4.16 -20.97
N ARG A 82 -18.18 3.98 -22.28
CA ARG A 82 -16.86 4.16 -22.90
C ARG A 82 -16.53 5.64 -23.00
N TRP A 83 -15.33 5.98 -22.52
CA TRP A 83 -14.72 7.29 -22.70
C TRP A 83 -13.51 7.17 -23.59
N VAL A 84 -13.40 8.05 -24.57
CA VAL A 84 -12.32 8.04 -25.57
C VAL A 84 -11.41 9.25 -25.34
N ASN A 85 -10.11 9.00 -25.34
CA ASN A 85 -9.09 10.02 -25.20
C ASN A 85 -8.74 10.62 -26.57
N ASN A 86 -9.05 11.90 -26.75
CA ASN A 86 -8.69 12.66 -27.95
C ASN A 86 -7.64 13.70 -27.56
N ASN A 87 -6.35 13.33 -27.62
CA ASN A 87 -5.22 14.21 -27.30
C ASN A 87 -5.33 14.89 -25.90
N GLY A 88 -5.62 14.10 -24.87
CA GLY A 88 -5.78 14.58 -23.50
C GLY A 88 -7.19 15.08 -23.15
N THR A 89 -8.12 15.10 -24.10
CA THR A 89 -9.52 15.44 -23.84
C THR A 89 -10.37 14.18 -23.85
N TRP A 90 -10.99 13.87 -22.72
CA TRP A 90 -11.85 12.71 -22.57
C TRP A 90 -13.28 12.99 -22.97
N THR A 91 -13.83 12.18 -23.87
CA THR A 91 -15.21 12.31 -24.40
C THR A 91 -15.97 11.00 -24.21
N PRO A 92 -17.15 11.02 -23.56
CA PRO A 92 -17.95 9.81 -23.42
C PRO A 92 -18.71 9.51 -24.72
N GLU A 93 -18.97 8.23 -25.02
CA GLU A 93 -19.82 7.81 -26.15
C GLU A 93 -21.28 8.24 -25.98
N SER A 94 -21.74 8.44 -24.75
CA SER A 94 -23.06 8.96 -24.43
C SER A 94 -22.98 10.04 -23.36
N ARG A 95 -23.94 10.97 -23.37
CA ARG A 95 -23.98 12.04 -22.38
C ARG A 95 -24.21 11.48 -20.98
N VAL A 96 -23.34 11.84 -20.04
CA VAL A 96 -23.40 11.45 -18.63
C VAL A 96 -23.65 12.67 -17.77
N LEU A 97 -24.60 12.57 -16.84
CA LEU A 97 -25.00 13.66 -15.96
C LEU A 97 -24.88 13.22 -14.48
N TRP A 98 -24.43 14.14 -13.66
CA TRP A 98 -24.56 14.02 -12.21
C TRP A 98 -26.03 14.15 -11.81
N LYS A 99 -26.47 13.37 -10.82
CA LYS A 99 -27.81 13.50 -10.23
C LYS A 99 -27.97 14.84 -9.52
N ASN A 100 -27.00 15.21 -8.71
CA ASN A 100 -26.83 16.51 -8.06
C ASN A 100 -25.45 16.59 -7.40
N ALA A 101 -25.14 17.71 -6.75
CA ALA A 101 -23.86 17.95 -6.10
C ALA A 101 -23.62 17.09 -4.83
N LYS A 102 -24.68 16.66 -4.13
CA LYS A 102 -24.59 16.12 -2.76
C LYS A 102 -24.89 14.63 -2.64
N SER A 103 -25.53 14.02 -3.63
CA SER A 103 -25.82 12.59 -3.59
C SER A 103 -24.55 11.77 -3.73
N PRO A 104 -24.25 10.88 -2.78
CA PRO A 104 -23.16 9.92 -2.92
C PRO A 104 -23.40 9.02 -4.13
N VAL A 105 -22.34 8.63 -4.81
CA VAL A 105 -22.35 7.80 -6.00
C VAL A 105 -21.14 6.87 -6.02
N GLY A 106 -21.32 5.61 -6.41
CA GLY A 106 -20.25 4.70 -6.74
C GLY A 106 -19.62 5.08 -8.09
N ILE A 107 -18.30 5.27 -8.12
CA ILE A 107 -17.53 5.49 -9.33
C ILE A 107 -16.56 4.33 -9.48
N PHE A 108 -16.72 3.55 -10.57
CA PHE A 108 -15.86 2.42 -10.83
C PHE A 108 -15.35 2.54 -12.26
N ALA A 109 -14.04 2.67 -12.41
CA ALA A 109 -13.41 2.85 -13.70
C ALA A 109 -12.36 1.78 -13.97
N TYR A 110 -12.15 1.44 -15.22
CA TYR A 110 -11.12 0.52 -15.65
C TYR A 110 -10.63 0.82 -17.06
N ALA A 111 -9.46 0.36 -17.40
CA ALA A 111 -8.88 0.50 -18.72
C ALA A 111 -8.06 -0.74 -19.10
N PRO A 112 -8.05 -1.14 -20.40
CA PRO A 112 -8.82 -0.58 -21.51
C PRO A 112 -10.32 -0.92 -21.42
N HIS A 113 -11.16 -0.19 -22.16
CA HIS A 113 -12.60 -0.47 -22.23
C HIS A 113 -12.90 -1.86 -22.81
N ILE A 114 -13.81 -2.60 -22.18
CA ILE A 114 -14.25 -3.94 -22.59
C ILE A 114 -15.72 -3.88 -22.99
N ILE A 115 -16.03 -4.26 -24.21
CA ILE A 115 -17.40 -4.34 -24.70
C ILE A 115 -18.12 -5.49 -23.99
N GLY A 116 -19.33 -5.22 -23.48
CA GLY A 116 -20.16 -6.22 -22.80
C GLY A 116 -19.79 -6.48 -21.35
N ALA A 117 -19.00 -5.62 -20.71
CA ALA A 117 -18.84 -5.60 -19.27
C ALA A 117 -20.03 -4.86 -18.65
N ASP A 118 -21.11 -5.59 -18.35
CA ASP A 118 -22.37 -4.98 -17.90
C ASP A 118 -22.46 -4.80 -16.39
N ASP A 119 -21.47 -5.32 -15.62
CA ASP A 119 -21.43 -5.28 -14.18
C ASP A 119 -20.02 -4.95 -13.68
N HIS A 120 -19.91 -3.89 -12.87
CA HIS A 120 -18.63 -3.46 -12.27
C HIS A 120 -18.06 -4.46 -11.24
N THR A 121 -18.86 -5.41 -10.76
CA THR A 121 -18.41 -6.50 -9.87
C THR A 121 -17.91 -7.73 -10.64
N GLY A 122 -17.95 -7.68 -11.96
CA GLY A 122 -17.69 -8.84 -12.80
C GLY A 122 -16.95 -8.59 -14.11
N VAL A 123 -16.07 -7.59 -14.17
CA VAL A 123 -15.33 -7.27 -15.39
C VAL A 123 -14.32 -8.36 -15.72
N GLU A 124 -14.52 -9.05 -16.86
CA GLU A 124 -13.64 -10.12 -17.32
C GLU A 124 -12.58 -9.58 -18.29
N PHE A 125 -11.32 -9.91 -18.04
CA PHE A 125 -10.20 -9.52 -18.90
C PHE A 125 -9.42 -10.74 -19.37
N SER A 126 -9.16 -10.81 -20.68
CA SER A 126 -8.33 -11.84 -21.29
C SER A 126 -6.90 -11.33 -21.47
N ILE A 127 -5.94 -12.08 -20.94
CA ILE A 127 -4.53 -11.72 -20.95
C ILE A 127 -3.89 -12.22 -22.26
N PRO A 128 -3.36 -11.34 -23.12
CA PRO A 128 -2.74 -11.73 -24.36
C PRO A 128 -1.54 -12.66 -24.16
N SER A 129 -1.51 -13.80 -24.88
CA SER A 129 -0.36 -14.72 -24.88
C SER A 129 0.80 -14.24 -25.76
N ASN A 130 0.53 -13.39 -26.74
CA ASN A 130 1.56 -12.77 -27.55
C ASN A 130 1.73 -11.29 -27.16
N GLN A 131 2.81 -10.98 -26.50
CA GLN A 131 3.16 -9.62 -26.09
C GLN A 131 4.42 -9.10 -26.80
N THR A 132 4.91 -9.77 -27.83
CA THR A 132 6.15 -9.40 -28.54
C THR A 132 6.12 -8.01 -29.15
N GLY A 133 4.93 -7.49 -29.48
CA GLY A 133 4.72 -6.12 -30.01
C GLY A 133 4.56 -5.03 -28.95
N GLY A 134 4.63 -5.37 -27.68
CA GLY A 134 4.43 -4.46 -26.55
C GLY A 134 3.49 -5.04 -25.48
N THR A 135 3.59 -4.51 -24.27
CA THR A 135 2.82 -5.00 -23.11
C THR A 135 1.57 -4.19 -22.81
N SER A 136 1.37 -3.05 -23.44
CA SER A 136 0.28 -2.12 -23.13
C SER A 136 -1.13 -2.70 -23.28
N SER A 137 -1.34 -3.62 -24.23
CA SER A 137 -2.62 -4.31 -24.40
C SER A 137 -2.92 -5.37 -23.34
N ALA A 138 -1.91 -5.76 -22.57
CA ALA A 138 -2.03 -6.69 -21.47
C ALA A 138 -2.20 -5.99 -20.12
N ASP A 139 -2.07 -4.68 -20.08
CA ASP A 139 -2.14 -3.89 -18.86
C ASP A 139 -3.60 -3.56 -18.50
N PHE A 140 -4.11 -4.20 -17.48
CA PHE A 140 -5.44 -3.92 -16.94
C PHE A 140 -5.33 -2.99 -15.73
N LEU A 141 -5.99 -1.86 -15.83
CA LEU A 141 -6.00 -0.80 -14.83
C LEU A 141 -7.38 -0.66 -14.20
N TRP A 142 -7.46 -0.29 -12.94
CA TRP A 142 -8.71 -0.01 -12.25
C TRP A 142 -8.65 1.20 -11.34
N ASN A 143 -9.85 1.77 -11.07
CA ASN A 143 -10.08 2.74 -10.00
C ASN A 143 -11.44 2.45 -9.36
N SER A 144 -11.55 2.67 -8.06
CA SER A 144 -12.78 2.49 -7.30
C SER A 144 -12.92 3.61 -6.27
N MET A 145 -14.00 4.35 -6.36
CA MET A 145 -14.39 5.43 -5.46
C MET A 145 -15.84 5.19 -5.00
N PRO A 146 -16.09 4.21 -4.10
CA PRO A 146 -17.43 3.97 -3.60
C PRO A 146 -17.87 5.17 -2.74
N GLY A 147 -19.08 5.69 -3.02
CA GLY A 147 -19.64 6.82 -2.28
C GLY A 147 -18.98 8.17 -2.52
N PHE A 148 -18.49 8.40 -3.71
CA PHE A 148 -17.99 9.70 -4.15
C PHE A 148 -19.09 10.76 -4.07
N VAL A 149 -18.80 11.93 -3.51
CA VAL A 149 -19.73 13.06 -3.44
C VAL A 149 -19.23 14.16 -4.38
N PRO A 150 -19.96 14.51 -5.45
CA PRO A 150 -19.46 15.45 -6.44
C PRO A 150 -19.07 16.82 -5.88
N ALA A 151 -19.82 17.34 -4.90
CA ALA A 151 -19.51 18.62 -4.25
C ALA A 151 -18.13 18.63 -3.57
N ASP A 152 -17.69 17.49 -3.03
CA ASP A 152 -16.50 17.38 -2.21
C ASP A 152 -15.28 16.84 -3.00
N GLY A 153 -15.54 16.12 -4.10
CA GLY A 153 -14.50 15.36 -4.80
C GLY A 153 -14.16 15.85 -6.21
N LEU A 154 -14.94 16.75 -6.79
CA LEU A 154 -14.59 17.34 -8.09
C LEU A 154 -13.51 18.41 -7.94
N VAL A 155 -12.56 18.44 -8.87
CA VAL A 155 -11.53 19.47 -8.99
C VAL A 155 -11.69 20.14 -10.36
N ASP A 156 -11.77 21.45 -10.41
CA ASP A 156 -12.00 22.20 -11.63
C ASP A 156 -13.19 21.66 -12.46
N GLN A 157 -14.27 21.28 -11.75
CA GLN A 157 -15.50 20.69 -12.31
C GLN A 157 -15.29 19.33 -13.01
N LYS A 158 -14.19 18.63 -12.72
CA LYS A 158 -13.85 17.32 -13.30
C LYS A 158 -13.70 16.26 -12.22
N LEU A 159 -14.03 15.04 -12.57
CA LEU A 159 -13.74 13.83 -11.82
C LEU A 159 -12.34 13.37 -12.17
N ASN A 160 -11.45 13.37 -11.21
CA ASN A 160 -10.09 12.86 -11.37
C ASN A 160 -10.05 11.35 -11.09
N ILE A 161 -9.75 10.57 -12.12
CA ILE A 161 -9.63 9.11 -12.04
C ILE A 161 -8.13 8.77 -12.01
N THR A 162 -7.65 8.27 -10.88
CA THR A 162 -6.28 7.77 -10.77
C THR A 162 -6.28 6.25 -10.79
N PHE A 163 -5.80 5.66 -11.86
CA PHE A 163 -5.73 4.21 -12.05
C PHE A 163 -4.59 3.57 -11.28
N SER A 164 -4.80 2.33 -10.87
CA SER A 164 -3.76 1.43 -10.35
C SER A 164 -3.66 0.19 -11.22
N HIS A 165 -2.47 -0.35 -11.39
CA HIS A 165 -2.26 -1.60 -12.08
C HIS A 165 -2.83 -2.79 -11.29
N VAL A 166 -3.40 -3.75 -12.00
CA VAL A 166 -4.03 -4.95 -11.43
C VAL A 166 -3.12 -6.17 -11.56
N LEU A 167 -2.39 -6.25 -12.66
CA LEU A 167 -1.59 -7.39 -13.03
C LEU A 167 -0.13 -7.26 -12.55
N VAL A 168 0.64 -8.32 -12.75
CA VAL A 168 2.08 -8.36 -12.47
C VAL A 168 2.83 -8.00 -13.74
N LYS A 169 3.84 -7.13 -13.63
CA LYS A 169 4.83 -6.92 -14.68
C LYS A 169 6.12 -7.67 -14.32
N LEU A 170 6.64 -8.48 -15.24
CA LEU A 170 7.93 -9.14 -15.11
C LEU A 170 8.89 -8.62 -16.16
N LYS A 171 10.05 -8.15 -15.71
CA LYS A 171 11.20 -7.83 -16.54
C LYS A 171 12.26 -8.92 -16.36
N VAL A 172 12.74 -9.48 -17.45
CA VAL A 172 13.77 -10.51 -17.46
C VAL A 172 15.01 -9.97 -18.15
N ASN A 173 16.12 -9.92 -17.43
CA ASN A 173 17.43 -9.59 -17.99
C ASN A 173 18.20 -10.89 -18.22
N LEU A 174 18.57 -11.17 -19.46
CA LEU A 174 19.34 -12.36 -19.80
C LEU A 174 20.82 -12.02 -19.88
N THR A 175 21.64 -12.87 -19.30
CA THR A 175 23.10 -12.88 -19.49
C THR A 175 23.53 -14.27 -19.97
N PHE A 176 24.62 -14.37 -20.70
CA PHE A 176 25.08 -15.63 -21.28
C PHE A 176 26.44 -16.01 -20.73
N GLY A 177 26.67 -17.29 -20.56
CA GLY A 177 27.98 -17.83 -20.20
C GLY A 177 28.98 -17.68 -21.34
N ASN A 178 30.29 -17.65 -21.02
CA ASN A 178 31.35 -17.50 -21.99
C ASN A 178 31.38 -18.58 -23.09
N GLU A 179 30.71 -19.69 -22.85
CA GLU A 179 30.53 -20.81 -23.78
C GLU A 179 29.65 -20.51 -24.99
N PHE A 180 28.93 -19.41 -25.01
CA PHE A 180 28.08 -19.02 -26.14
C PHE A 180 28.86 -18.27 -27.25
N GLY A 181 30.02 -17.70 -26.93
CA GLY A 181 30.79 -16.85 -27.88
C GLY A 181 30.01 -15.58 -28.25
N ASP A 182 30.55 -14.80 -29.19
CA ASP A 182 30.03 -13.48 -29.59
C ASP A 182 28.83 -13.52 -30.57
N SER A 183 28.42 -14.71 -31.04
CA SER A 183 27.44 -14.88 -32.14
C SER A 183 26.18 -15.64 -31.70
N HIS A 184 25.71 -15.44 -30.46
CA HIS A 184 24.45 -16.02 -30.01
C HIS A 184 23.31 -15.00 -30.19
N SER A 185 22.11 -15.51 -30.50
CA SER A 185 20.89 -14.69 -30.53
C SER A 185 19.68 -15.45 -29.97
N VAL A 186 18.86 -14.71 -29.30
CA VAL A 186 17.59 -15.21 -28.72
C VAL A 186 16.50 -15.05 -29.77
N LYS A 187 15.73 -16.11 -29.97
CA LYS A 187 14.57 -16.14 -30.86
C LYS A 187 13.30 -15.73 -30.13
N ASP A 188 13.11 -16.25 -28.91
CA ASP A 188 11.93 -15.99 -28.09
C ASP A 188 12.24 -16.19 -26.61
N VAL A 189 11.53 -15.49 -25.75
CA VAL A 189 11.51 -15.69 -24.29
C VAL A 189 10.07 -15.88 -23.87
N ILE A 190 9.76 -17.03 -23.28
CA ILE A 190 8.41 -17.46 -22.99
C ILE A 190 8.23 -17.58 -21.49
N LEU A 191 7.31 -16.81 -20.96
CA LEU A 191 6.85 -16.94 -19.57
C LEU A 191 5.76 -18.03 -19.52
N ASN A 192 6.04 -19.11 -18.80
CA ASN A 192 5.22 -20.30 -18.83
C ASN A 192 4.18 -20.34 -17.71
N GLY A 193 3.03 -20.94 -17.98
CA GLY A 193 2.05 -21.34 -17.00
C GLY A 193 1.36 -20.20 -16.27
N THR A 194 1.09 -19.10 -16.95
CA THR A 194 0.29 -17.95 -16.43
C THR A 194 -1.21 -18.22 -16.56
N SER A 195 -2.07 -17.41 -15.96
CA SER A 195 -3.50 -17.40 -16.22
C SER A 195 -3.81 -16.70 -17.54
N SER A 196 -4.81 -17.20 -18.28
CA SER A 196 -5.26 -16.60 -19.55
C SER A 196 -6.38 -15.59 -19.36
N LYS A 197 -7.13 -15.67 -18.25
CA LYS A 197 -8.33 -14.85 -18.03
C LYS A 197 -8.58 -14.59 -16.55
N ILE A 198 -8.89 -13.33 -16.23
CA ILE A 198 -9.24 -12.91 -14.88
C ILE A 198 -10.63 -12.29 -14.84
N LYS A 199 -11.25 -12.29 -13.67
CA LYS A 199 -12.46 -11.55 -13.32
C LYS A 199 -12.13 -10.54 -12.24
N CYS A 200 -12.41 -9.27 -12.51
CA CYS A 200 -12.17 -8.17 -11.60
C CYS A 200 -13.49 -7.66 -11.02
N ASP A 201 -13.56 -7.58 -9.71
CA ASP A 201 -14.59 -6.86 -8.98
C ASP A 201 -14.04 -5.47 -8.64
N LEU A 202 -14.52 -4.45 -9.34
CA LEU A 202 -14.03 -3.09 -9.17
C LEU A 202 -14.50 -2.48 -7.84
N ALA A 203 -15.68 -2.87 -7.36
CA ALA A 203 -16.22 -2.37 -6.10
C ALA A 203 -15.40 -2.87 -4.90
N ASN A 204 -15.11 -4.17 -4.87
CA ASN A 204 -14.38 -4.83 -3.79
C ASN A 204 -12.87 -4.88 -4.02
N ARG A 205 -12.38 -4.44 -5.18
CA ARG A 205 -10.97 -4.50 -5.59
C ARG A 205 -10.38 -5.89 -5.45
N THR A 206 -11.11 -6.90 -5.91
CA THR A 206 -10.66 -8.29 -5.91
C THR A 206 -10.50 -8.82 -7.33
N VAL A 207 -9.56 -9.75 -7.48
CA VAL A 207 -9.28 -10.42 -8.75
C VAL A 207 -9.35 -11.92 -8.57
N ALA A 208 -10.12 -12.59 -9.41
CA ALA A 208 -10.22 -14.03 -9.45
C ALA A 208 -9.63 -14.58 -10.76
N ASP A 209 -8.90 -15.68 -10.65
CA ASP A 209 -8.46 -16.47 -11.80
C ASP A 209 -9.64 -17.28 -12.34
N LEU A 210 -10.02 -17.03 -13.59
CA LEU A 210 -11.10 -17.78 -14.25
C LEU A 210 -10.61 -19.03 -14.97
N ASP A 211 -9.31 -19.23 -15.10
CA ASP A 211 -8.74 -20.30 -15.91
C ASP A 211 -7.72 -21.15 -15.15
N GLN A 212 -8.08 -21.58 -13.93
CA GLN A 212 -7.22 -22.40 -13.08
C GLN A 212 -6.82 -23.75 -13.67
N SER A 213 -7.52 -24.23 -14.70
CA SER A 213 -7.28 -25.52 -15.34
C SER A 213 -6.30 -25.46 -16.52
N SER A 214 -6.20 -24.32 -17.18
CA SER A 214 -5.30 -24.11 -18.32
C SER A 214 -3.96 -23.50 -17.89
N SER A 215 -3.00 -23.55 -18.77
CA SER A 215 -1.75 -22.79 -18.65
C SER A 215 -1.61 -21.92 -19.89
N ASN A 216 -1.47 -20.63 -19.69
CA ASN A 216 -1.17 -19.68 -20.75
C ASN A 216 0.36 -19.43 -20.76
N ASP A 217 0.98 -19.64 -21.90
CA ASP A 217 2.39 -19.33 -22.10
C ASP A 217 2.49 -18.00 -22.87
N ILE A 218 3.25 -17.05 -22.36
CA ILE A 218 3.34 -15.69 -22.91
C ILE A 218 4.69 -15.50 -23.59
N SER A 219 4.69 -15.23 -24.91
CA SER A 219 5.86 -14.71 -25.60
C SER A 219 6.09 -13.26 -25.19
N MET A 220 7.22 -13.01 -24.53
CA MET A 220 7.54 -11.74 -23.89
C MET A 220 7.99 -10.67 -24.90
N CYS A 221 7.75 -9.41 -24.59
CA CYS A 221 8.22 -8.27 -25.38
C CYS A 221 9.72 -8.07 -25.19
N ASN A 222 10.49 -8.01 -26.27
CA ASN A 222 11.89 -7.57 -26.23
C ASN A 222 11.92 -6.03 -26.16
N THR A 223 12.46 -5.48 -25.08
CA THR A 223 12.56 -4.02 -24.84
C THR A 223 13.97 -3.48 -24.92
N GLY A 224 14.96 -4.34 -25.18
CA GLY A 224 16.38 -3.95 -25.32
C GLY A 224 17.29 -5.15 -25.50
N ASP A 225 18.60 -4.94 -25.42
CA ASP A 225 19.59 -6.00 -25.55
C ASP A 225 19.42 -7.06 -24.46
N TYR A 226 18.79 -8.17 -24.82
CA TYR A 226 18.47 -9.28 -23.92
C TYR A 226 17.58 -8.93 -22.72
N VAL A 227 16.76 -7.88 -22.84
CA VAL A 227 15.76 -7.46 -21.85
C VAL A 227 14.37 -7.78 -22.38
N TYR A 228 13.59 -8.52 -21.60
CA TYR A 228 12.25 -8.98 -21.97
C TYR A 228 11.24 -8.62 -20.90
N GLU A 229 10.06 -8.19 -21.33
CA GLU A 229 8.98 -7.82 -20.41
C GLU A 229 7.68 -8.53 -20.75
N ALA A 230 6.90 -8.86 -19.72
CA ALA A 230 5.53 -9.36 -19.85
C ALA A 230 4.65 -8.87 -18.71
N ILE A 231 3.36 -8.74 -19.00
CA ILE A 231 2.30 -8.45 -18.03
C ILE A 231 1.39 -9.68 -17.95
N PHE A 232 1.13 -10.16 -16.74
CA PHE A 232 0.44 -11.42 -16.54
C PHE A 232 -0.26 -11.51 -15.18
N PHE A 233 -1.11 -12.51 -15.03
CA PHE A 233 -1.61 -12.96 -13.73
C PHE A 233 -0.95 -14.31 -13.38
N PRO A 234 -0.40 -14.45 -12.15
CA PRO A 234 0.32 -15.66 -11.75
C PRO A 234 -0.55 -16.91 -11.82
N GLY A 235 0.01 -18.01 -12.34
CA GLY A 235 -0.64 -19.30 -12.49
C GLY A 235 0.20 -20.44 -11.95
N LYS A 236 0.13 -21.60 -12.63
CA LYS A 236 0.85 -22.81 -12.22
C LYS A 236 2.36 -22.73 -12.46
N GLY A 237 2.82 -21.92 -13.42
CA GLY A 237 4.24 -21.74 -13.74
C GLY A 237 5.05 -21.05 -12.64
N GLN A 238 4.39 -20.41 -11.69
CA GLN A 238 5.02 -19.69 -10.58
C GLN A 238 5.06 -20.53 -9.28
N LYS A 239 4.80 -21.84 -9.37
CA LYS A 239 4.86 -22.77 -8.23
C LYS A 239 6.17 -23.56 -8.22
N SER A 240 6.54 -24.06 -7.05
CA SER A 240 7.72 -24.91 -6.86
C SER A 240 7.69 -26.13 -7.80
N GLY A 241 8.82 -26.42 -8.42
CA GLY A 241 8.98 -27.47 -9.41
C GLY A 241 8.44 -27.14 -10.81
N ALA A 242 7.79 -26.00 -11.01
CA ALA A 242 7.27 -25.60 -12.30
C ALA A 242 8.33 -24.95 -13.17
N ARG A 243 8.22 -25.17 -14.48
CA ARG A 243 8.97 -24.42 -15.48
C ARG A 243 8.35 -23.02 -15.60
N MET A 244 9.08 -22.01 -15.14
CA MET A 244 8.61 -20.63 -15.18
C MET A 244 8.96 -19.90 -16.47
N LEU A 245 10.18 -20.11 -16.96
CA LEU A 245 10.70 -19.38 -18.12
C LEU A 245 11.37 -20.33 -19.10
N THR A 246 11.16 -20.08 -20.39
CA THR A 246 11.86 -20.77 -21.49
C THR A 246 12.54 -19.72 -22.37
N VAL A 247 13.84 -19.85 -22.58
CA VAL A 247 14.61 -19.05 -23.54
C VAL A 247 14.88 -19.92 -24.77
N VAL A 248 14.37 -19.50 -25.90
CA VAL A 248 14.56 -20.19 -27.19
C VAL A 248 15.62 -19.45 -28.00
N MET A 249 16.69 -20.14 -28.32
CA MET A 249 17.78 -19.58 -29.14
C MET A 249 17.46 -19.70 -30.64
N SER A 250 18.17 -18.95 -31.46
CA SER A 250 17.97 -18.97 -32.93
C SER A 250 18.31 -20.31 -33.58
N ASP A 251 19.09 -21.17 -32.92
CA ASP A 251 19.34 -22.56 -33.35
C ASP A 251 18.22 -23.54 -32.88
N ASN A 252 17.10 -23.00 -32.36
CA ASN A 252 15.96 -23.68 -31.79
C ASN A 252 16.25 -24.51 -30.52
N LYS A 253 17.38 -24.36 -29.89
CA LYS A 253 17.59 -24.90 -28.55
C LYS A 253 16.81 -24.09 -27.53
N ALA A 254 16.19 -24.79 -26.60
CA ALA A 254 15.42 -24.20 -25.52
C ALA A 254 16.09 -24.45 -24.17
N TYR A 255 16.19 -23.40 -23.39
CA TYR A 255 16.71 -23.42 -22.02
C TYR A 255 15.59 -23.04 -21.06
N ASN A 256 15.44 -23.79 -19.96
CA ASN A 256 14.32 -23.63 -19.02
C ASN A 256 14.81 -23.20 -17.65
N VAL A 257 14.10 -22.26 -17.04
CA VAL A 257 14.19 -21.95 -15.61
C VAL A 257 13.08 -22.69 -14.88
N THR A 258 13.46 -23.52 -13.93
CA THR A 258 12.55 -24.21 -13.02
C THR A 258 12.69 -23.59 -11.63
N LEU A 259 11.58 -23.35 -10.95
CA LEU A 259 11.56 -22.77 -9.62
C LEU A 259 11.80 -23.82 -8.54
N ASP A 260 12.70 -23.56 -7.61
CA ASP A 260 12.95 -24.42 -6.45
C ASP A 260 11.90 -24.20 -5.33
N SER A 261 11.23 -23.06 -5.33
CA SER A 261 10.18 -22.67 -4.38
C SER A 261 9.05 -21.93 -5.09
N ASN A 262 7.92 -21.72 -4.42
CA ASN A 262 6.88 -20.83 -4.92
C ASN A 262 7.43 -19.42 -5.09
N LEU A 263 7.11 -18.78 -6.20
CA LEU A 263 7.38 -17.38 -6.42
C LEU A 263 6.09 -16.60 -6.09
N GLU A 264 6.13 -15.85 -5.00
CA GLU A 264 4.99 -15.02 -4.59
C GLU A 264 5.03 -13.69 -5.35
N LEU A 265 4.03 -13.50 -6.20
CA LEU A 265 3.89 -12.33 -7.07
C LEU A 265 2.53 -11.69 -6.81
N TYR A 266 2.53 -10.39 -6.59
CA TYR A 266 1.34 -9.62 -6.29
C TYR A 266 0.99 -8.67 -7.42
N GLY A 267 -0.29 -8.55 -7.73
CA GLY A 267 -0.79 -7.59 -8.72
C GLY A 267 -0.42 -6.15 -8.37
N GLY A 268 -0.17 -5.32 -9.38
CA GLY A 268 0.25 -3.93 -9.20
C GLY A 268 1.75 -3.75 -8.94
N TYR A 269 2.55 -4.82 -9.07
CA TYR A 269 4.00 -4.76 -8.91
C TYR A 269 4.75 -5.13 -10.18
N ALA A 270 5.90 -4.50 -10.35
CA ALA A 270 6.89 -4.90 -11.33
C ALA A 270 8.05 -5.65 -10.66
N TYR A 271 8.42 -6.76 -11.26
CA TYR A 271 9.48 -7.63 -10.79
C TYR A 271 10.59 -7.70 -11.84
N THR A 272 11.84 -7.65 -11.41
CA THR A 272 12.98 -7.88 -12.29
C THR A 272 13.67 -9.18 -11.94
N MET A 273 13.82 -10.05 -12.91
CA MET A 273 14.53 -11.33 -12.79
C MET A 273 15.79 -11.30 -13.65
N ASN A 274 16.93 -11.56 -13.05
CA ASN A 274 18.19 -11.74 -13.78
C ASN A 274 18.42 -13.22 -14.02
N VAL A 275 18.61 -13.60 -15.27
CA VAL A 275 18.77 -15.00 -15.68
C VAL A 275 20.06 -15.19 -16.42
N LYS A 276 20.94 -16.06 -15.91
CA LYS A 276 22.16 -16.48 -16.60
C LYS A 276 21.92 -17.77 -17.37
N VAL A 277 22.05 -17.70 -18.68
CA VAL A 277 21.90 -18.86 -19.59
C VAL A 277 23.27 -19.51 -19.76
N GLY A 278 23.41 -20.77 -19.33
CA GLY A 278 24.58 -21.61 -19.57
C GLY A 278 24.22 -22.76 -20.50
N LYS A 279 25.20 -23.35 -21.21
CA LYS A 279 24.96 -24.46 -22.16
C LYS A 279 24.34 -25.68 -21.51
N ASP A 280 24.67 -25.95 -20.24
CA ASP A 280 24.22 -27.15 -19.54
C ASP A 280 23.07 -26.88 -18.54
N ARG A 281 22.86 -25.62 -18.16
CA ARG A 281 21.80 -25.22 -17.22
C ARG A 281 21.54 -23.72 -17.25
N MET A 282 20.33 -23.31 -16.86
CA MET A 282 19.99 -21.94 -16.52
C MET A 282 20.00 -21.76 -15.01
N LEU A 283 20.51 -20.63 -14.55
CA LEU A 283 20.44 -20.20 -13.16
C LEU A 283 19.56 -18.95 -13.12
N ALA A 284 18.46 -19.02 -12.38
CA ALA A 284 17.73 -17.84 -11.98
C ALA A 284 18.50 -17.14 -10.85
N GLY A 285 18.80 -15.87 -11.03
CA GLY A 285 19.26 -15.00 -9.97
C GLY A 285 18.10 -14.53 -9.09
N ASN A 286 18.41 -13.71 -8.09
CA ASN A 286 17.40 -13.12 -7.22
C ASN A 286 16.37 -12.32 -8.03
N VAL A 287 15.10 -12.44 -7.65
CA VAL A 287 14.01 -11.63 -8.22
C VAL A 287 13.93 -10.32 -7.43
N ASN A 288 14.16 -9.22 -8.10
CA ASN A 288 14.00 -7.89 -7.51
C ASN A 288 12.58 -7.38 -7.71
N VAL A 289 11.98 -6.85 -6.66
CA VAL A 289 10.64 -6.27 -6.67
C VAL A 289 10.75 -4.77 -6.81
N ILE A 290 10.10 -4.20 -7.82
CA ILE A 290 9.96 -2.76 -8.00
C ILE A 290 8.48 -2.47 -8.17
N GLU A 291 7.96 -1.41 -7.57
CA GLU A 291 6.62 -0.95 -7.93
C GLU A 291 6.57 -0.56 -9.41
N TRP A 292 5.44 -0.81 -10.02
CA TRP A 292 5.21 -0.51 -11.42
C TRP A 292 5.15 1.00 -11.65
N THR A 293 6.29 1.58 -11.98
CA THR A 293 6.40 2.95 -12.46
C THR A 293 7.07 2.90 -13.82
N GLU A 294 6.39 3.33 -14.87
CA GLU A 294 7.05 3.65 -16.13
C GLU A 294 7.90 4.91 -15.90
N LYS A 295 9.17 4.73 -15.64
CA LYS A 295 10.15 5.80 -15.73
C LYS A 295 10.93 5.57 -17.00
N GLU A 296 10.75 6.45 -17.99
CA GLU A 296 11.78 6.63 -19.02
C GLU A 296 13.04 7.11 -18.31
N LEU A 297 13.94 6.20 -18.08
CA LEU A 297 15.30 6.52 -17.72
C LEU A 297 16.00 6.89 -19.03
N GLY A 298 16.24 8.20 -19.23
CA GLY A 298 17.20 8.67 -20.18
C GLY A 298 18.51 7.86 -20.04
N GLU A 299 19.19 7.65 -21.15
CA GLU A 299 20.44 6.89 -21.26
C GLU A 299 21.34 7.09 -20.05
N LYS A 300 21.50 6.04 -19.27
CA LYS A 300 22.60 5.87 -18.35
C LYS A 300 23.22 4.51 -18.59
N ASP A 301 24.53 4.55 -18.74
CA ASP A 301 25.42 3.41 -18.88
C ASP A 301 24.96 2.22 -18.03
N SER A 302 24.97 1.04 -18.65
CA SER A 302 24.69 -0.24 -18.02
C SER A 302 25.67 -0.48 -16.86
N TYR A 303 25.27 -0.07 -15.67
CA TYR A 303 25.91 -0.54 -14.46
C TYR A 303 25.22 -1.85 -14.05
N ILE A 304 26.02 -2.91 -13.92
CA ILE A 304 25.71 -4.01 -13.02
C ILE A 304 25.49 -3.35 -11.67
N GLU A 305 24.26 -3.32 -11.14
CA GLU A 305 24.06 -2.95 -9.75
C GLU A 305 24.71 -4.05 -8.92
N GLU A 306 25.97 -3.87 -8.60
CA GLU A 306 26.67 -4.72 -7.65
C GLU A 306 26.08 -4.42 -6.27
N TYR A 307 25.27 -5.36 -5.77
CA TYR A 307 24.96 -5.41 -4.35
C TYR A 307 26.27 -5.50 -3.58
N SER A 308 26.40 -4.69 -2.56
CA SER A 308 27.44 -4.95 -1.58
C SER A 308 26.94 -6.00 -0.61
N VAL A 309 27.46 -7.21 -0.70
CA VAL A 309 27.08 -8.32 0.17
C VAL A 309 27.93 -8.31 1.43
N TRP A 310 27.29 -8.43 2.58
CA TRP A 310 27.98 -8.53 3.87
C TRP A 310 28.37 -9.98 4.19
N ASP A 311 29.60 -10.18 4.64
CA ASP A 311 30.09 -11.49 5.08
C ASP A 311 29.64 -11.89 6.49
N GLY A 312 29.08 -10.94 7.26
CA GLY A 312 28.64 -11.13 8.64
C GLY A 312 29.67 -10.69 9.69
N GLU A 313 30.86 -10.28 9.30
CA GLU A 313 31.96 -9.97 10.21
C GLU A 313 32.69 -8.65 9.87
N SER A 314 32.93 -8.39 8.58
CA SER A 314 33.75 -7.26 8.13
C SER A 314 33.12 -5.92 8.45
N THR A 315 33.95 -5.00 8.96
CA THR A 315 33.60 -3.60 9.21
C THR A 315 34.63 -2.68 8.57
N GLU A 316 34.17 -1.62 7.92
CA GLU A 316 35.01 -0.62 7.29
C GLU A 316 34.61 0.79 7.71
N SER A 317 35.59 1.70 7.76
CA SER A 317 35.30 3.10 8.02
C SER A 317 34.74 3.80 6.79
N ILE A 318 33.80 4.69 6.98
CA ILE A 318 33.31 5.59 5.93
C ILE A 318 34.36 6.67 5.73
N THR A 319 34.89 6.79 4.51
CA THR A 319 36.01 7.72 4.19
C THR A 319 35.58 8.90 3.34
N LYS A 320 34.39 8.87 2.74
CA LYS A 320 33.88 9.94 1.86
C LYS A 320 32.81 10.75 2.52
N GLY A 321 32.84 12.05 2.29
CA GLY A 321 31.91 13.04 2.84
C GLY A 321 32.28 13.53 4.24
N SER A 322 31.92 14.76 4.56
CA SER A 322 32.17 15.40 5.86
C SER A 322 31.03 15.18 6.85
N GLY A 323 29.92 14.57 6.40
CA GLY A 323 28.70 14.37 7.17
C GLY A 323 27.87 15.65 7.35
N SER A 324 28.11 16.68 6.52
CA SER A 324 27.19 17.81 6.41
C SER A 324 26.03 17.50 5.45
N GLU A 325 25.00 18.31 5.45
CA GLU A 325 23.88 18.15 4.54
C GLU A 325 24.26 18.20 3.07
N SER A 326 25.17 19.13 2.71
CA SER A 326 25.66 19.29 1.33
C SER A 326 26.75 18.30 0.95
N ASP A 327 27.38 17.62 1.92
CA ASP A 327 28.45 16.66 1.72
C ASP A 327 28.28 15.50 2.73
N PRO A 328 27.24 14.63 2.56
CA PRO A 328 26.95 13.55 3.49
C PRO A 328 28.03 12.46 3.47
N HIS A 329 28.18 11.73 4.55
CA HIS A 329 28.96 10.51 4.60
C HIS A 329 28.39 9.46 3.61
N LEU A 330 29.22 8.97 2.67
CA LEU A 330 28.77 8.03 1.64
C LEU A 330 28.99 6.59 2.09
N ILE A 331 27.92 5.81 2.19
CA ILE A 331 27.97 4.38 2.48
C ILE A 331 27.96 3.62 1.15
N GLU A 332 29.11 3.07 0.77
CA GLU A 332 29.35 2.44 -0.53
C GLU A 332 29.44 0.91 -0.44
N SER A 333 29.46 0.35 0.80
CA SER A 333 29.54 -1.09 1.02
C SER A 333 28.77 -1.54 2.27
N ALA A 334 28.43 -2.83 2.32
CA ALA A 334 27.83 -3.46 3.49
C ALA A 334 28.79 -3.41 4.70
N ALA A 335 30.09 -3.58 4.49
CA ALA A 335 31.10 -3.46 5.52
C ALA A 335 31.18 -2.03 6.11
N GLN A 336 30.92 -0.98 5.30
CA GLN A 336 30.82 0.40 5.80
C GLN A 336 29.55 0.62 6.64
N LEU A 337 28.41 0.05 6.25
CA LEU A 337 27.20 0.08 7.08
C LEU A 337 27.42 -0.65 8.41
N ALA A 338 28.09 -1.81 8.37
CA ALA A 338 28.47 -2.54 9.57
C ALA A 338 29.49 -1.77 10.43
N GLY A 339 30.42 -1.04 9.78
CA GLY A 339 31.36 -0.14 10.43
C GLY A 339 30.69 1.03 11.15
N LEU A 340 29.64 1.60 10.55
CA LEU A 340 28.81 2.62 11.19
C LEU A 340 28.13 2.05 12.45
N ALA A 341 27.53 0.85 12.35
CA ALA A 341 26.90 0.17 13.47
C ALA A 341 27.92 -0.10 14.58
N TYR A 342 29.08 -0.66 14.25
CA TYR A 342 30.15 -0.94 15.19
C TYR A 342 30.62 0.33 15.91
N ASN A 343 30.88 1.40 15.18
CA ASN A 343 31.35 2.66 15.74
C ASN A 343 30.32 3.30 16.68
N ILE A 344 29.03 3.29 16.33
CA ILE A 344 27.99 3.82 17.21
C ILE A 344 27.85 2.97 18.46
N ASN A 345 27.92 1.64 18.32
CA ASN A 345 27.65 0.71 19.42
C ASN A 345 28.79 0.64 20.45
N ASN A 346 30.02 1.01 20.08
CA ASN A 346 31.20 0.79 20.91
C ASN A 346 31.96 2.07 21.27
N ASN A 347 31.59 3.25 20.77
CA ASN A 347 32.31 4.48 21.05
C ASN A 347 31.43 5.50 21.79
N ASP A 348 31.84 5.90 23.00
CA ASP A 348 31.16 6.91 23.81
C ASP A 348 31.21 8.33 23.21
N ASN A 349 32.09 8.58 22.27
CA ASN A 349 32.20 9.84 21.58
C ASN A 349 31.29 9.84 20.35
N TYR A 350 30.14 10.51 20.43
CA TYR A 350 29.16 10.73 19.39
C TYR A 350 29.71 11.39 18.11
N VAL A 351 30.69 10.76 17.45
CA VAL A 351 31.34 11.30 16.23
C VAL A 351 30.33 11.61 15.14
N TYR A 352 29.21 10.90 15.14
CA TYR A 352 28.17 11.02 14.10
C TYR A 352 26.92 11.76 14.56
N LYS A 353 26.93 12.44 15.72
CA LYS A 353 25.76 13.20 16.17
C LYS A 353 25.38 14.29 15.19
N GLY A 354 24.12 14.27 14.72
CA GLY A 354 23.57 15.23 13.77
C GLY A 354 24.14 15.10 12.35
N LYS A 355 24.92 14.05 12.04
CA LYS A 355 25.54 13.84 10.74
C LYS A 355 24.56 13.28 9.72
N TYR A 356 24.86 13.57 8.45
CA TYR A 356 24.14 13.11 7.28
C TYR A 356 24.86 11.95 6.62
N PHE A 357 24.08 10.93 6.25
CA PHE A 357 24.54 9.72 5.58
C PHE A 357 23.73 9.48 4.32
N LYS A 358 24.36 8.91 3.31
CA LYS A 358 23.71 8.56 2.06
C LYS A 358 24.16 7.17 1.58
N LEU A 359 23.21 6.29 1.27
CA LEU A 359 23.51 5.02 0.62
C LEU A 359 23.87 5.23 -0.85
N MET A 360 24.91 4.60 -1.30
CA MET A 360 25.39 4.68 -2.69
C MET A 360 25.14 3.39 -3.46
N LYS A 361 24.95 2.27 -2.76
CA LYS A 361 24.66 0.96 -3.35
C LYS A 361 23.55 0.28 -2.55
N ASP A 362 22.89 -0.68 -3.19
CA ASP A 362 22.07 -1.66 -2.46
C ASP A 362 22.98 -2.54 -1.60
N ILE A 363 22.50 -2.85 -0.40
CA ILE A 363 23.25 -3.61 0.60
C ILE A 363 22.50 -4.89 0.92
N ASP A 364 23.13 -6.03 0.65
CA ASP A 364 22.60 -7.33 1.06
C ASP A 364 23.31 -7.80 2.35
N LEU A 365 22.54 -7.90 3.41
CA LEU A 365 23.03 -8.39 4.71
C LEU A 365 23.09 -9.94 4.76
N ALA A 366 22.75 -10.61 3.65
CA ALA A 366 22.86 -12.05 3.44
C ALA A 366 22.21 -12.90 4.55
N SER A 367 21.18 -12.38 5.22
CA SER A 367 20.54 -12.99 6.40
C SER A 367 21.51 -13.33 7.53
N LYS A 368 22.67 -12.65 7.58
CA LYS A 368 23.60 -12.78 8.70
C LYS A 368 23.03 -12.06 9.92
N PRO A 369 23.37 -12.53 11.15
CA PRO A 369 22.92 -11.87 12.37
C PRO A 369 23.38 -10.40 12.41
N TRP A 370 22.43 -9.48 12.31
CA TRP A 370 22.69 -8.05 12.36
C TRP A 370 22.58 -7.53 13.80
N ALA A 371 23.61 -6.85 14.27
CA ALA A 371 23.53 -6.07 15.50
C ALA A 371 22.89 -4.72 15.18
N PRO A 372 21.72 -4.37 15.76
CA PRO A 372 21.09 -3.09 15.51
C PRO A 372 22.02 -1.90 15.72
N ILE A 373 21.85 -0.86 14.91
CA ILE A 373 22.59 0.40 15.07
C ILE A 373 22.08 1.12 16.33
N GLY A 374 22.95 1.37 17.29
CA GLY A 374 22.59 1.82 18.63
C GLY A 374 22.34 0.66 19.60
N ASN A 375 22.25 0.97 20.87
CA ASN A 375 21.99 -0.01 21.95
C ASN A 375 21.39 0.70 23.18
N LYS A 376 21.30 0.01 24.34
CA LYS A 376 20.71 0.55 25.58
C LYS A 376 21.45 1.79 26.14
N THR A 377 22.63 2.11 25.68
CA THR A 377 23.46 3.23 26.15
C THR A 377 23.83 4.22 25.05
N HIS A 378 23.77 3.81 23.78
CA HIS A 378 24.14 4.60 22.63
C HIS A 378 22.93 4.83 21.71
N PHE A 379 22.40 6.05 21.72
CA PHE A 379 21.21 6.46 20.98
C PHE A 379 21.65 7.37 19.82
N PRO A 380 21.78 6.87 18.61
CA PRO A 380 22.19 7.70 17.49
C PRO A 380 21.18 8.81 17.19
N HIS A 381 21.74 9.98 16.89
CA HIS A 381 21.06 11.09 16.24
C HIS A 381 21.71 11.32 14.90
N LEU A 382 21.06 10.94 13.82
CA LEU A 382 21.61 11.05 12.46
C LEU A 382 20.49 11.23 11.42
N ARG A 383 20.89 11.57 10.21
CA ARG A 383 20.02 11.68 9.05
C ARG A 383 20.50 10.74 7.95
N LEU A 384 19.70 9.74 7.61
CA LEU A 384 20.02 8.73 6.60
C LEU A 384 19.13 8.92 5.36
N ASP A 385 19.75 9.22 4.24
CA ASP A 385 19.12 9.16 2.93
C ASP A 385 19.45 7.82 2.25
N GLY A 386 18.44 6.97 2.10
CA GLY A 386 18.58 5.71 1.37
C GLY A 386 18.85 5.91 -0.13
N ASN A 387 18.63 7.13 -0.68
CA ASN A 387 18.91 7.45 -2.08
C ASN A 387 18.22 6.48 -3.07
N GLY A 388 17.04 5.97 -2.69
CA GLY A 388 16.31 4.96 -3.44
C GLY A 388 16.93 3.56 -3.42
N LYS A 389 17.97 3.33 -2.59
CA LYS A 389 18.64 2.04 -2.44
C LYS A 389 17.96 1.17 -1.38
N SER A 390 18.28 -0.12 -1.41
CA SER A 390 17.70 -1.13 -0.52
C SER A 390 18.72 -1.69 0.45
N ILE A 391 18.25 -2.02 1.66
CA ILE A 391 18.91 -2.95 2.58
C ILE A 391 18.11 -4.26 2.53
N ILE A 392 18.77 -5.35 2.16
CA ILE A 392 18.13 -6.62 1.82
C ILE A 392 18.55 -7.69 2.83
N ASN A 393 17.64 -8.63 3.13
CA ASN A 393 17.90 -9.78 3.98
C ASN A 393 18.36 -9.38 5.40
N LEU A 394 17.76 -8.32 5.96
CA LEU A 394 18.01 -7.89 7.33
C LEU A 394 17.50 -8.96 8.29
N LYS A 395 18.42 -9.55 9.07
CA LYS A 395 18.09 -10.51 10.12
C LYS A 395 18.53 -10.02 11.48
N VAL A 396 17.57 -9.74 12.33
CA VAL A 396 17.79 -9.35 13.74
C VAL A 396 17.11 -10.37 14.64
N ASP A 397 17.84 -10.93 15.59
CA ASP A 397 17.28 -11.80 16.62
C ASP A 397 17.97 -11.48 17.95
N VAL A 398 17.27 -10.73 18.80
CA VAL A 398 17.79 -10.28 20.09
C VAL A 398 16.90 -10.81 21.23
N GLY A 399 17.54 -11.32 22.29
CA GLY A 399 16.83 -11.90 23.43
C GLY A 399 16.06 -10.87 24.26
N ASP A 400 16.53 -9.61 24.29
CA ASP A 400 15.93 -8.54 25.10
C ASP A 400 16.22 -7.15 24.48
N GLY A 401 15.34 -6.20 24.73
CA GLY A 401 15.44 -4.82 24.26
C GLY A 401 14.74 -4.59 22.93
N CYS A 402 15.24 -3.64 22.15
CA CYS A 402 14.63 -3.23 20.88
C CYS A 402 15.30 -3.92 19.70
N ALA A 403 14.53 -4.13 18.61
CA ALA A 403 15.02 -4.77 17.39
C ALA A 403 14.64 -3.98 16.14
N GLY A 404 15.56 -3.89 15.19
CA GLY A 404 15.40 -3.22 13.91
C GLY A 404 16.75 -3.02 13.23
N LEU A 405 16.76 -2.34 12.08
CA LEU A 405 18.01 -1.82 11.54
C LEU A 405 18.69 -0.92 12.58
N PHE A 406 17.89 -0.09 13.26
CA PHE A 406 18.27 0.68 14.43
C PHE A 406 17.62 0.13 15.69
N TYR A 407 18.39 0.04 16.77
CA TYR A 407 17.89 -0.28 18.10
C TYR A 407 17.00 0.85 18.63
N TRP A 408 17.56 2.06 18.61
CA TRP A 408 16.92 3.31 19.00
C TRP A 408 17.52 4.41 18.13
N LEU A 409 16.70 5.15 17.40
CA LEU A 409 17.10 6.29 16.58
C LEU A 409 16.24 7.49 16.96
N SER A 410 16.88 8.53 17.50
CA SER A 410 16.13 9.68 17.99
C SER A 410 16.80 11.00 17.66
N GLY A 411 16.01 12.02 17.42
CA GLY A 411 16.47 13.41 17.45
C GLY A 411 16.73 13.89 18.87
N THR A 412 17.16 15.14 19.00
CA THR A 412 17.39 15.79 20.30
C THR A 412 16.20 16.64 20.74
N SER A 413 15.35 17.04 19.80
CA SER A 413 14.13 17.83 20.02
C SER A 413 13.24 17.79 18.79
N SER A 414 12.05 18.37 18.86
CA SER A 414 11.13 18.52 17.71
C SER A 414 11.71 19.39 16.58
N THR A 415 12.71 20.24 16.87
CA THR A 415 13.41 21.06 15.85
C THR A 415 14.71 20.43 15.36
N GLU A 416 15.23 19.43 16.05
CA GLU A 416 16.44 18.70 15.68
C GLU A 416 16.15 17.19 15.60
N LYS A 417 15.32 16.83 14.65
CA LYS A 417 14.91 15.44 14.43
C LYS A 417 16.00 14.62 13.73
N SER A 418 16.04 13.33 14.05
CA SER A 418 16.63 12.35 13.15
C SER A 418 15.72 12.17 11.92
N VAL A 419 16.29 11.76 10.81
CA VAL A 419 15.55 11.55 9.56
C VAL A 419 16.01 10.24 8.91
N VAL A 420 15.06 9.43 8.46
CA VAL A 420 15.33 8.35 7.49
C VAL A 420 14.40 8.55 6.32
N ARG A 421 14.98 8.60 5.12
CA ARG A 421 14.18 8.82 3.90
C ARG A 421 14.68 8.00 2.71
N ASN A 422 13.78 7.79 1.75
CA ASN A 422 14.11 7.14 0.46
C ASN A 422 14.80 5.78 0.63
N LEU A 423 14.45 5.01 1.65
CA LEU A 423 15.06 3.72 1.96
C LEU A 423 14.05 2.58 1.82
N THR A 424 14.48 1.50 1.18
CA THR A 424 13.73 0.25 1.16
C THR A 424 14.44 -0.81 2.01
N ILE A 425 13.71 -1.49 2.91
CA ILE A 425 14.17 -2.69 3.61
C ILE A 425 13.41 -3.88 3.04
N ARG A 426 14.14 -4.84 2.47
CA ARG A 426 13.55 -6.02 1.82
C ARG A 426 13.88 -7.30 2.57
N ASN A 427 12.91 -8.19 2.63
CA ASN A 427 13.04 -9.50 3.25
C ASN A 427 13.60 -9.40 4.68
N ALA A 428 12.97 -8.54 5.50
CA ALA A 428 13.34 -8.39 6.91
C ALA A 428 12.84 -9.60 7.73
N ASP A 429 13.68 -10.12 8.61
CA ASP A 429 13.32 -11.06 9.67
C ASP A 429 13.82 -10.48 11.01
N VAL A 430 12.95 -9.70 11.66
CA VAL A 430 13.29 -8.94 12.86
C VAL A 430 12.55 -9.49 14.05
N LYS A 431 13.32 -9.94 15.06
CA LYS A 431 12.78 -10.56 16.28
C LYS A 431 13.41 -9.99 17.53
N THR A 432 12.59 -9.82 18.58
CA THR A 432 13.04 -9.60 19.94
C THR A 432 12.19 -10.37 20.94
N GLY A 433 12.82 -10.96 21.96
CA GLY A 433 12.13 -11.39 23.18
C GLY A 433 11.83 -10.23 24.14
N GLY A 434 12.31 -9.03 23.81
CA GLY A 434 12.11 -7.80 24.55
C GLY A 434 10.92 -6.98 24.07
N ARG A 435 11.04 -5.65 24.26
CA ARG A 435 9.89 -4.77 24.20
C ARG A 435 9.45 -4.38 22.80
N ASP A 436 10.34 -3.79 21.99
CA ASP A 436 9.94 -3.04 20.80
C ASP A 436 10.63 -3.59 19.55
N ALA A 437 9.88 -3.92 18.51
CA ALA A 437 10.41 -4.34 17.22
C ALA A 437 9.78 -3.57 16.07
N GLY A 438 10.63 -3.09 15.16
CA GLY A 438 10.26 -2.54 13.86
C GLY A 438 11.37 -2.83 12.86
N ALA A 439 11.06 -3.10 11.60
CA ALA A 439 12.12 -3.44 10.66
C ALA A 439 13.13 -2.30 10.49
N LEU A 440 12.68 -1.04 10.57
CA LEU A 440 13.58 0.11 10.53
C LEU A 440 14.09 0.47 11.92
N VAL A 441 13.19 0.66 12.89
CA VAL A 441 13.56 1.16 14.22
C VAL A 441 12.76 0.44 15.30
N GLY A 442 13.45 -0.06 16.34
CA GLY A 442 12.75 -0.62 17.50
C GLY A 442 12.02 0.45 18.29
N PHE A 443 12.74 1.48 18.76
CA PHE A 443 12.19 2.59 19.53
C PHE A 443 12.68 3.95 19.01
N THR A 444 11.85 4.99 19.10
CA THR A 444 12.25 6.32 18.63
C THR A 444 11.57 7.48 19.38
N SER A 445 12.23 8.65 19.37
CA SER A 445 11.68 9.98 19.68
C SER A 445 12.22 11.00 18.70
N PHE A 446 11.37 11.94 18.26
CA PHE A 446 11.77 12.98 17.31
C PHE A 446 12.41 12.43 16.02
N LEU A 447 11.70 11.55 15.32
CA LEU A 447 12.14 10.93 14.06
C LEU A 447 11.14 11.21 12.94
N ASP A 448 11.65 11.69 11.81
CA ASP A 448 10.88 11.72 10.57
C ASP A 448 11.29 10.55 9.66
N ILE A 449 10.30 9.75 9.26
CA ILE A 449 10.45 8.63 8.31
C ILE A 449 9.66 8.98 7.06
N ILE A 450 10.34 9.16 5.94
CA ILE A 450 9.75 9.72 4.73
C ILE A 450 10.08 8.85 3.52
N ASP A 451 9.09 8.53 2.69
CA ASP A 451 9.28 7.78 1.44
C ASP A 451 10.02 6.44 1.65
N CYS A 452 9.73 5.74 2.76
CA CYS A 452 10.36 4.48 3.11
C CYS A 452 9.44 3.29 2.87
N ARG A 453 10.03 2.15 2.55
CA ARG A 453 9.32 0.88 2.33
C ARG A 453 9.94 -0.24 3.12
N VAL A 454 9.10 -1.15 3.58
CA VAL A 454 9.54 -2.33 4.31
C VAL A 454 8.72 -3.54 3.88
N ASP A 455 9.37 -4.66 3.63
CA ASP A 455 8.73 -5.97 3.51
C ASP A 455 9.42 -7.02 4.40
N GLY A 456 8.67 -8.05 4.82
CA GLY A 456 9.19 -9.15 5.62
C GLY A 456 8.35 -9.51 6.85
N ALA A 457 9.02 -9.83 7.96
CA ALA A 457 8.37 -10.21 9.20
C ALA A 457 9.01 -9.50 10.41
N VAL A 458 8.15 -9.08 11.35
CA VAL A 458 8.56 -8.43 12.60
C VAL A 458 7.86 -9.11 13.77
N THR A 459 8.64 -9.53 14.78
CA THR A 459 8.10 -10.20 15.96
C THR A 459 8.66 -9.59 17.24
N SER A 460 7.80 -9.30 18.21
CA SER A 460 8.21 -8.85 19.56
C SER A 460 7.42 -9.56 20.66
N ALA A 461 7.84 -9.33 21.91
CA ALA A 461 7.07 -9.76 23.07
C ALA A 461 5.97 -8.76 23.46
N TYR A 462 6.12 -7.47 23.17
CA TYR A 462 5.17 -6.43 23.63
C TYR A 462 4.72 -5.46 22.55
N CYS A 463 5.62 -4.73 21.88
CA CYS A 463 5.26 -3.76 20.86
C CYS A 463 5.92 -4.08 19.54
N ALA A 464 5.14 -4.23 18.47
CA ALA A 464 5.66 -4.47 17.13
C ALA A 464 4.95 -3.59 16.08
N GLY A 465 5.75 -3.04 15.18
CA GLY A 465 5.27 -2.40 13.97
C GLY A 465 6.09 -2.79 12.75
N GLY A 466 5.51 -2.74 11.58
CA GLY A 466 6.24 -3.09 10.36
C GLY A 466 7.45 -2.18 10.15
N ILE A 467 7.35 -0.91 10.48
CA ILE A 467 8.43 0.08 10.35
C ILE A 467 9.04 0.41 11.70
N VAL A 468 8.21 0.72 12.70
CA VAL A 468 8.63 1.18 14.03
C VAL A 468 7.93 0.36 15.12
N GLY A 469 8.68 -0.12 16.13
CA GLY A 469 8.08 -0.79 17.28
C GLY A 469 7.24 0.16 18.11
N SER A 470 7.85 1.17 18.70
CA SER A 470 7.14 2.21 19.47
C SER A 470 7.87 3.55 19.46
N GLY A 471 7.19 4.60 19.92
CA GLY A 471 7.74 5.95 20.02
C GLY A 471 6.82 7.03 19.46
N ASP A 472 7.42 8.15 19.07
CA ASP A 472 6.70 9.33 18.54
C ASP A 472 7.27 9.85 17.21
N PRO A 473 7.33 9.00 16.16
CA PRO A 473 7.79 9.42 14.85
C PRO A 473 6.70 10.17 14.07
N SER A 474 7.14 10.95 13.04
CA SER A 474 6.30 11.25 11.88
C SER A 474 6.59 10.23 10.79
N ILE A 475 5.55 9.54 10.27
CA ILE A 475 5.68 8.54 9.20
C ILE A 475 4.90 9.04 7.99
N ILE A 476 5.61 9.37 6.91
CA ILE A 476 5.04 10.09 5.77
C ILE A 476 5.37 9.33 4.48
N ASN A 477 4.37 9.10 3.62
CA ASN A 477 4.50 8.44 2.32
C ASN A 477 5.16 7.04 2.40
N CYS A 478 4.91 6.31 3.49
CA CYS A 478 5.57 5.04 3.75
C CYS A 478 4.67 3.85 3.44
N ARG A 479 5.32 2.71 3.19
CA ARG A 479 4.62 1.46 2.94
C ARG A 479 5.23 0.32 3.75
N ALA A 480 4.37 -0.53 4.32
CA ALA A 480 4.75 -1.76 4.99
C ALA A 480 3.96 -2.95 4.42
N ASP A 481 4.67 -3.89 3.82
CA ASP A 481 4.16 -5.18 3.36
C ASP A 481 4.71 -6.27 4.30
N VAL A 482 4.23 -6.29 5.55
CA VAL A 482 4.88 -6.99 6.66
C VAL A 482 3.92 -7.88 7.44
N ASN A 483 4.40 -9.05 7.85
CA ASN A 483 3.73 -9.87 8.84
C ASN A 483 4.23 -9.47 10.24
N VAL A 484 3.40 -8.75 10.98
CA VAL A 484 3.70 -8.28 12.33
C VAL A 484 3.10 -9.24 13.36
N THR A 485 3.89 -9.69 14.31
CA THR A 485 3.43 -10.60 15.36
C THR A 485 3.91 -10.14 16.75
N VAL A 486 2.99 -10.00 17.68
CA VAL A 486 3.33 -9.84 19.09
C VAL A 486 2.97 -11.12 19.83
N ASN A 487 3.97 -11.72 20.49
CA ASN A 487 3.82 -12.91 21.32
C ASN A 487 3.98 -12.51 22.79
N ALA A 488 2.94 -11.95 23.40
CA ALA A 488 2.98 -11.49 24.76
C ALA A 488 3.21 -12.67 25.73
N PRO A 489 4.29 -12.61 26.56
CA PRO A 489 4.60 -13.70 27.48
C PRO A 489 3.61 -13.78 28.63
N ALA A 490 3.52 -14.95 29.25
CA ALA A 490 2.76 -15.15 30.48
C ALA A 490 3.48 -14.47 31.66
N SER A 491 3.50 -13.16 31.70
CA SER A 491 4.18 -12.39 32.75
C SER A 491 3.22 -11.91 33.80
N THR A 492 3.64 -12.00 35.06
CA THR A 492 2.85 -11.61 36.22
C THR A 492 3.24 -10.27 36.84
N SER A 493 4.24 -9.55 36.33
CA SER A 493 4.88 -8.47 37.11
C SER A 493 5.02 -7.10 36.43
N LEU A 494 4.70 -6.93 35.15
CA LEU A 494 4.83 -5.63 34.47
C LEU A 494 3.51 -5.16 33.86
N ASN A 495 3.06 -3.95 34.21
CA ASN A 495 1.98 -3.25 33.50
C ASN A 495 2.53 -2.69 32.18
N ILE A 496 2.85 -3.57 31.23
CA ILE A 496 3.32 -3.18 29.91
C ILE A 496 2.13 -3.35 28.95
N SER A 497 1.80 -2.31 28.22
CA SER A 497 0.86 -2.34 27.10
C SER A 497 1.39 -3.25 25.99
N VAL A 498 0.51 -4.01 25.37
CA VAL A 498 0.80 -4.86 24.21
C VAL A 498 0.22 -4.19 22.98
N ALA A 499 1.05 -3.88 21.99
CA ALA A 499 0.59 -3.15 20.82
C ALA A 499 1.20 -3.71 19.52
N ALA A 500 0.33 -4.02 18.56
CA ALA A 500 0.73 -4.44 17.22
C ALA A 500 0.09 -3.57 16.14
N GLY A 501 0.90 -3.03 15.25
CA GLY A 501 0.43 -2.23 14.12
C GLY A 501 1.22 -2.50 12.85
N GLY A 502 0.59 -2.37 11.70
CA GLY A 502 1.28 -2.63 10.44
C GLY A 502 2.38 -1.63 10.10
N LEU A 503 2.28 -0.38 10.59
CA LEU A 503 3.38 0.60 10.51
C LEU A 503 4.08 0.73 11.86
N ILE A 504 3.31 0.95 12.93
CA ILE A 504 3.84 1.20 14.28
C ILE A 504 2.97 0.50 15.33
N GLY A 505 3.62 -0.13 16.30
CA GLY A 505 2.92 -0.74 17.43
C GLY A 505 2.26 0.30 18.32
N ASP A 506 3.04 1.22 18.87
CA ASP A 506 2.58 2.21 19.85
C ASP A 506 3.15 3.61 19.56
N ILE A 507 2.24 4.56 19.29
CA ILE A 507 2.54 5.99 19.14
C ILE A 507 1.80 6.79 20.22
N SER A 508 2.17 6.55 21.48
CA SER A 508 1.55 7.20 22.65
C SER A 508 2.50 8.14 23.41
N PHE A 509 3.76 8.18 23.01
CA PHE A 509 4.76 9.05 23.64
C PHE A 509 4.61 10.47 23.09
N ASN A 510 4.07 11.37 23.87
CA ASN A 510 3.71 12.71 23.41
C ASN A 510 4.88 13.73 23.57
N ASN A 511 6.10 13.33 23.16
CA ASN A 511 7.27 14.23 23.19
C ASN A 511 7.29 15.18 21.99
N ASP A 512 6.79 14.74 20.84
CA ASP A 512 6.63 15.56 19.64
C ASP A 512 5.14 15.72 19.34
N LYS A 513 4.61 16.94 19.53
CA LYS A 513 3.19 17.26 19.25
C LYS A 513 2.87 17.31 17.76
N ASP A 514 3.90 17.34 16.92
CA ASP A 514 3.77 17.38 15.46
C ASP A 514 3.88 15.99 14.83
N ASN A 515 3.94 14.93 15.66
CA ASN A 515 3.98 13.55 15.15
C ASN A 515 2.69 13.21 14.39
N SER A 516 2.83 12.52 13.29
CA SER A 516 1.70 12.14 12.42
C SER A 516 2.02 10.93 11.56
N ILE A 517 0.96 10.24 11.12
CA ILE A 517 1.07 9.18 10.10
C ILE A 517 0.26 9.65 8.89
N THR A 518 0.92 9.89 7.77
CA THR A 518 0.28 10.51 6.61
C THR A 518 0.63 9.79 5.31
N ASN A 519 -0.39 9.54 4.48
CA ASN A 519 -0.26 8.93 3.14
C ASN A 519 0.51 7.61 3.17
N CYS A 520 0.10 6.70 4.06
CA CYS A 520 0.76 5.42 4.25
C CYS A 520 -0.13 4.23 3.87
N THR A 521 0.51 3.16 3.41
CA THR A 521 -0.19 1.93 3.04
C THR A 521 0.38 0.73 3.79
N VAL A 522 -0.51 -0.14 4.26
CA VAL A 522 -0.15 -1.39 4.95
C VAL A 522 -0.76 -2.59 4.27
N ARG A 523 0.02 -3.67 4.18
CA ARG A 523 -0.41 -5.01 3.73
C ARG A 523 0.22 -6.10 4.60
N GLY A 524 -0.27 -7.33 4.46
CA GLY A 524 0.19 -8.49 5.22
C GLY A 524 -0.74 -8.82 6.38
N THR A 525 -0.19 -9.27 7.50
CA THR A 525 -0.97 -9.65 8.69
C THR A 525 -0.46 -8.93 9.93
N VAL A 526 -1.37 -8.56 10.83
CA VAL A 526 -1.01 -8.04 12.16
C VAL A 526 -1.67 -8.92 13.21
N THR A 527 -0.85 -9.58 14.01
CA THR A 527 -1.32 -10.60 14.95
C THR A 527 -0.85 -10.32 16.37
N VAL A 528 -1.76 -10.39 17.32
CA VAL A 528 -1.44 -10.41 18.74
C VAL A 528 -1.79 -11.79 19.30
N ASN A 529 -0.75 -12.49 19.78
CA ASN A 529 -0.86 -13.73 20.52
C ASN A 529 -0.47 -13.47 21.97
N SER A 530 -1.29 -13.86 22.91
CA SER A 530 -0.96 -13.71 24.31
C SER A 530 -1.26 -14.98 25.09
N GLN A 531 -0.30 -15.33 25.97
CA GLN A 531 -0.46 -16.32 27.02
C GLN A 531 -0.62 -15.64 28.38
N ASP A 532 -0.81 -14.32 28.40
CA ASP A 532 -0.93 -13.54 29.61
C ASP A 532 -2.22 -13.89 30.37
N LEU A 533 -2.07 -14.25 31.61
CA LEU A 533 -3.18 -14.64 32.50
C LEU A 533 -3.72 -13.46 33.32
N ARG A 534 -3.19 -12.25 33.18
CA ARG A 534 -3.65 -11.06 33.90
C ARG A 534 -5.07 -10.70 33.47
N GLU A 535 -5.88 -10.19 34.38
CA GLU A 535 -7.28 -9.85 34.11
C GLU A 535 -7.45 -8.58 33.28
N SER A 536 -6.46 -7.67 33.30
CA SER A 536 -6.48 -6.45 32.50
C SER A 536 -5.08 -6.13 31.96
N VAL A 537 -4.85 -6.33 30.69
CA VAL A 537 -3.70 -5.81 29.94
C VAL A 537 -4.26 -4.95 28.84
N ASP A 538 -3.89 -3.68 28.84
CA ASP A 538 -4.21 -2.82 27.70
C ASP A 538 -3.49 -3.38 26.47
N SER A 539 -4.26 -4.02 25.61
CA SER A 539 -3.74 -4.65 24.39
C SER A 539 -4.44 -4.08 23.18
N HIS A 540 -3.64 -3.75 22.16
CA HIS A 540 -4.10 -3.03 21.00
C HIS A 540 -3.57 -3.66 19.71
N VAL A 541 -4.43 -3.91 18.74
CA VAL A 541 -4.02 -4.41 17.42
C VAL A 541 -4.76 -3.69 16.31
N GLY A 542 -4.02 -3.16 15.35
CA GLY A 542 -4.58 -2.39 14.25
C GLY A 542 -3.75 -2.43 12.97
N GLY A 543 -4.37 -2.18 11.86
CA GLY A 543 -3.72 -2.26 10.55
C GLY A 543 -2.63 -1.21 10.36
N VAL A 544 -2.86 0.03 10.78
CA VAL A 544 -1.87 1.12 10.71
C VAL A 544 -1.09 1.20 12.01
N ALA A 545 -1.79 1.30 13.13
CA ALA A 545 -1.20 1.40 14.46
C ALA A 545 -1.96 0.55 15.48
N GLY A 546 -1.25 -0.06 16.43
CA GLY A 546 -1.89 -0.70 17.59
C GLY A 546 -2.53 0.34 18.50
N LEU A 547 -1.75 1.27 19.00
CA LEU A 547 -2.16 2.39 19.84
C LEU A 547 -1.72 3.71 19.20
N ALA A 548 -2.64 4.68 19.05
CA ALA A 548 -2.36 5.98 18.43
C ALA A 548 -2.91 7.17 19.22
N PHE A 549 -1.98 8.06 19.65
CA PHE A 549 -2.27 9.40 20.18
C PHE A 549 -1.78 10.49 19.21
N ALA A 550 -1.74 10.19 17.92
CA ALA A 550 -1.25 11.06 16.85
C ALA A 550 -2.33 11.29 15.79
N ASN A 551 -2.13 12.30 14.96
CA ASN A 551 -2.94 12.50 13.77
C ASN A 551 -2.63 11.43 12.71
N VAL A 552 -3.67 10.83 12.13
CA VAL A 552 -3.52 9.84 11.04
C VAL A 552 -4.38 10.29 9.87
N SER A 553 -3.77 10.51 8.72
CA SER A 553 -4.48 10.95 7.53
C SER A 553 -4.05 10.24 6.26
N ASP A 554 -4.99 10.10 5.34
CA ASP A 554 -4.75 9.58 3.99
C ASP A 554 -4.10 8.19 3.96
N CYS A 555 -4.39 7.36 4.99
CA CYS A 555 -3.80 6.05 5.18
C CYS A 555 -4.75 4.91 4.78
N THR A 556 -4.19 3.85 4.23
CA THR A 556 -4.96 2.66 3.84
C THR A 556 -4.35 1.39 4.40
N SER A 557 -5.16 0.59 5.10
CA SER A 557 -4.80 -0.75 5.55
C SER A 557 -5.51 -1.82 4.73
N TYR A 558 -4.76 -2.73 4.16
CA TYR A 558 -5.21 -3.99 3.57
C TYR A 558 -4.78 -5.20 4.41
N ALA A 559 -4.23 -4.97 5.59
CA ALA A 559 -3.74 -6.04 6.45
C ALA A 559 -4.88 -6.79 7.14
N ASP A 560 -4.77 -8.10 7.21
CA ASP A 560 -5.66 -8.92 8.04
C ASP A 560 -5.23 -8.82 9.51
N ILE A 561 -6.18 -8.53 10.37
CA ILE A 561 -5.95 -8.26 11.79
C ILE A 561 -6.42 -9.44 12.63
N ASN A 562 -5.54 -9.97 13.46
CA ASN A 562 -5.82 -11.17 14.25
C ASN A 562 -5.52 -10.97 15.73
N SER A 563 -6.48 -11.27 16.59
CA SER A 563 -6.27 -11.46 18.01
C SER A 563 -6.57 -12.91 18.39
N THR A 564 -5.62 -13.58 19.01
CA THR A 564 -5.84 -14.92 19.59
C THR A 564 -6.08 -14.87 21.10
N PHE A 565 -6.05 -13.69 21.69
CA PHE A 565 -6.15 -13.45 23.11
C PHE A 565 -7.62 -13.34 23.56
N GLU A 566 -8.01 -14.11 24.60
CA GLU A 566 -9.39 -14.18 25.09
C GLU A 566 -9.72 -13.17 26.22
N LYS A 567 -8.84 -12.21 26.46
CA LYS A 567 -9.05 -11.12 27.42
C LYS A 567 -9.41 -9.83 26.67
N GLU A 568 -9.44 -8.72 27.36
CA GLU A 568 -9.71 -7.43 26.76
C GLU A 568 -8.58 -7.03 25.80
N VAL A 569 -8.90 -6.91 24.53
CA VAL A 569 -8.04 -6.41 23.45
C VAL A 569 -8.85 -5.49 22.56
N HIS A 570 -8.30 -4.37 22.19
CA HIS A 570 -8.89 -3.46 21.22
C HIS A 570 -8.39 -3.84 19.81
N VAL A 571 -9.29 -4.36 18.97
CA VAL A 571 -9.00 -4.92 17.66
C VAL A 571 -9.67 -4.06 16.60
N GLY A 572 -8.89 -3.38 15.77
CA GLY A 572 -9.39 -2.51 14.70
C GLY A 572 -8.70 -2.74 13.36
N GLY A 573 -9.44 -2.75 12.27
CA GLY A 573 -8.87 -2.91 10.92
C GLY A 573 -7.92 -1.78 10.51
N LEU A 574 -8.14 -0.57 11.08
CA LEU A 574 -7.27 0.58 10.87
C LEU A 574 -6.36 0.83 12.09
N ILE A 575 -6.96 1.01 13.26
CA ILE A 575 -6.25 1.31 14.52
C ILE A 575 -6.89 0.52 15.66
N GLY A 576 -6.08 -0.12 16.50
CA GLY A 576 -6.57 -0.81 17.68
C GLY A 576 -7.22 0.14 18.67
N THR A 577 -6.49 1.16 19.10
CA THR A 577 -6.96 2.22 19.99
C THR A 577 -6.56 3.59 19.51
N VAL A 578 -7.53 4.48 19.38
CA VAL A 578 -7.29 5.92 19.18
C VAL A 578 -7.45 6.65 20.51
N GLY A 579 -6.38 7.27 20.97
CA GLY A 579 -6.36 8.05 22.21
C GLY A 579 -6.80 9.50 22.03
N ALA A 580 -6.94 10.21 23.14
CA ALA A 580 -7.37 11.61 23.13
C ALA A 580 -6.36 12.52 22.43
N GLY A 581 -6.86 13.38 21.55
CA GLY A 581 -6.06 14.38 20.80
C GLY A 581 -5.65 13.96 19.39
N GLY A 582 -5.87 12.71 18.99
CA GLY A 582 -5.67 12.26 17.62
C GLY A 582 -6.87 12.60 16.72
N GLU A 583 -6.60 13.15 15.54
CA GLU A 583 -7.58 13.30 14.46
C GLU A 583 -7.32 12.26 13.37
N ILE A 584 -8.37 11.53 12.98
CA ILE A 584 -8.24 10.53 11.92
C ILE A 584 -9.06 10.99 10.72
N LYS A 585 -8.38 11.17 9.57
CA LYS A 585 -9.01 11.71 8.35
C LYS A 585 -8.66 10.93 7.10
N ASN A 586 -9.62 10.76 6.18
CA ASN A 586 -9.42 10.16 4.85
C ASN A 586 -8.78 8.77 4.89
N CYS A 587 -9.07 7.94 5.88
CA CYS A 587 -8.43 6.66 6.06
C CYS A 587 -9.37 5.50 5.71
N SER A 588 -8.80 4.38 5.28
CA SER A 588 -9.59 3.20 4.93
C SER A 588 -8.96 1.91 5.45
N ALA A 589 -9.79 0.94 5.82
CA ALA A 589 -9.38 -0.41 6.15
C ALA A 589 -10.18 -1.42 5.31
N TYR A 590 -9.49 -2.33 4.64
CA TYR A 590 -10.07 -3.33 3.74
C TYR A 590 -9.71 -4.77 4.11
N GLY A 591 -8.77 -4.99 5.02
CA GLY A 591 -8.44 -6.32 5.52
C GLY A 591 -9.51 -6.88 6.47
N ASN A 592 -9.50 -8.19 6.67
CA ASN A 592 -10.40 -8.85 7.58
C ASN A 592 -9.96 -8.65 9.04
N VAL A 593 -10.94 -8.59 9.94
CA VAL A 593 -10.71 -8.40 11.37
C VAL A 593 -11.21 -9.62 12.14
N HIS A 594 -10.29 -10.28 12.85
CA HIS A 594 -10.58 -11.48 13.63
C HIS A 594 -10.34 -11.21 15.11
N GLY A 595 -11.37 -11.40 15.91
CA GLY A 595 -11.31 -11.22 17.37
C GLY A 595 -11.66 -12.48 18.13
N LYS A 596 -11.53 -12.41 19.45
CA LYS A 596 -11.92 -13.45 20.40
C LYS A 596 -12.94 -12.93 21.40
N LYS A 597 -13.50 -13.84 22.19
CA LYS A 597 -14.38 -13.51 23.31
C LYS A 597 -13.70 -12.47 24.23
N ASN A 598 -14.46 -11.49 24.68
CA ASN A 598 -14.03 -10.36 25.50
C ASN A 598 -13.18 -9.29 24.80
N ASN A 599 -12.95 -9.38 23.48
CA ASN A 599 -12.30 -8.29 22.73
C ASN A 599 -13.33 -7.19 22.39
N PHE A 600 -12.84 -5.95 22.25
CA PHE A 600 -13.55 -4.87 21.58
C PHE A 600 -13.14 -4.86 20.12
N VAL A 601 -14.02 -5.34 19.26
CA VAL A 601 -13.72 -5.56 17.83
C VAL A 601 -14.49 -4.57 16.99
N GLY A 602 -13.79 -3.82 16.16
CA GLY A 602 -14.40 -2.92 15.19
C GLY A 602 -13.71 -2.97 13.84
N GLY A 603 -14.44 -2.75 12.77
CA GLY A 603 -13.89 -2.74 11.43
C GLY A 603 -12.83 -1.67 11.23
N ALA A 604 -13.07 -0.45 11.72
CA ALA A 604 -12.08 0.62 11.72
C ALA A 604 -11.30 0.65 13.05
N TYR A 605 -11.98 0.63 14.19
CA TYR A 605 -11.37 0.85 15.50
C TYR A 605 -11.84 -0.18 16.53
N GLY A 606 -10.90 -0.70 17.35
CA GLY A 606 -11.25 -1.44 18.55
C GLY A 606 -11.85 -0.52 19.62
N TYR A 607 -11.15 0.56 19.91
CA TYR A 607 -11.56 1.64 20.81
C TYR A 607 -11.20 2.99 20.21
N ALA A 608 -12.05 4.00 20.33
CA ALA A 608 -11.70 5.33 19.89
C ALA A 608 -12.38 6.46 20.67
N VAL A 609 -11.63 7.55 20.80
CA VAL A 609 -12.07 8.88 21.19
C VAL A 609 -11.58 9.90 20.14
N GLY A 610 -12.14 11.13 20.14
CA GLY A 610 -11.67 12.20 19.25
C GLY A 610 -12.51 12.38 17.98
N ASN A 611 -11.92 13.06 16.99
CA ASN A 611 -12.59 13.47 15.75
C ASN A 611 -12.17 12.57 14.58
N HIS A 612 -13.14 12.04 13.87
CA HIS A 612 -12.93 11.12 12.75
C HIS A 612 -13.71 11.61 11.53
N GLU A 613 -13.03 11.82 10.43
CA GLU A 613 -13.65 12.35 9.22
C GLU A 613 -13.28 11.52 7.99
N ARG A 614 -14.26 11.10 7.20
CA ARG A 614 -14.08 10.31 5.97
C ARG A 614 -13.26 9.03 6.19
N VAL A 615 -13.61 8.27 7.22
CA VAL A 615 -13.00 6.95 7.47
C VAL A 615 -13.91 5.87 6.94
N HIS A 616 -13.34 4.89 6.26
CA HIS A 616 -14.06 3.80 5.62
C HIS A 616 -13.57 2.43 6.09
N PHE A 617 -14.51 1.51 6.32
CA PHE A 617 -14.24 0.09 6.51
C PHE A 617 -14.92 -0.73 5.40
N GLY A 618 -14.13 -1.47 4.64
CA GLY A 618 -14.59 -2.32 3.54
C GLY A 618 -14.19 -3.80 3.65
N GLY A 619 -13.64 -4.21 4.80
CA GLY A 619 -13.29 -5.60 5.10
C GLY A 619 -14.43 -6.39 5.73
N LYS A 620 -14.10 -7.56 6.29
CA LYS A 620 -15.03 -8.43 7.02
C LYS A 620 -14.64 -8.56 8.48
N ILE A 621 -15.64 -8.73 9.37
CA ILE A 621 -15.42 -9.14 10.76
C ILE A 621 -15.74 -10.62 10.87
N GLU A 622 -14.76 -11.41 11.25
CA GLU A 622 -14.87 -12.88 11.23
C GLU A 622 -14.49 -13.50 12.58
N ASN A 623 -15.05 -14.69 12.84
CA ASN A 623 -14.66 -15.55 13.97
C ASN A 623 -14.75 -14.89 15.35
N VAL A 624 -15.71 -13.99 15.56
CA VAL A 624 -15.99 -13.44 16.89
C VAL A 624 -17.09 -14.28 17.55
N PRO A 625 -16.76 -15.15 18.52
CA PRO A 625 -17.77 -15.91 19.26
C PRO A 625 -18.62 -14.98 20.13
N ASP A 626 -19.69 -15.52 20.72
CA ASP A 626 -20.59 -14.78 21.61
C ASP A 626 -19.83 -13.85 22.56
N VAL A 627 -20.21 -12.59 22.53
CA VAL A 627 -19.50 -11.49 23.18
C VAL A 627 -19.62 -11.63 24.70
N GLY A 628 -18.51 -11.91 25.36
CA GLY A 628 -18.46 -11.90 26.82
C GLY A 628 -18.52 -10.48 27.39
N ALA A 629 -17.44 -10.00 28.02
CA ALA A 629 -17.31 -8.62 28.51
C ALA A 629 -16.98 -7.61 27.41
N GLY A 630 -16.52 -8.07 26.23
CA GLY A 630 -16.19 -7.22 25.07
C GLY A 630 -17.43 -6.80 24.27
N ALA A 631 -17.20 -6.10 23.18
CA ALA A 631 -18.24 -5.67 22.24
C ALA A 631 -17.74 -5.73 20.79
N VAL A 632 -18.65 -6.01 19.87
CA VAL A 632 -18.38 -6.05 18.43
C VAL A 632 -19.24 -5.01 17.74
N GLY A 633 -18.61 -4.14 16.98
CA GLY A 633 -19.29 -3.18 16.11
C GLY A 633 -18.74 -3.23 14.71
N ILE A 634 -19.59 -3.05 13.70
CA ILE A 634 -19.17 -3.05 12.30
C ILE A 634 -18.07 -2.00 12.03
N PHE A 635 -18.17 -0.85 12.68
CA PHE A 635 -17.21 0.24 12.49
C PHE A 635 -16.27 0.39 13.70
N ILE A 636 -16.83 0.32 14.92
CA ILE A 636 -16.05 0.49 16.16
C ILE A 636 -16.55 -0.46 17.25
N GLY A 637 -15.60 -1.10 17.96
CA GLY A 637 -15.91 -1.96 19.11
C GLY A 637 -16.40 -1.18 20.31
N HIS A 638 -15.71 -0.13 20.72
CA HIS A 638 -16.06 0.73 21.85
C HIS A 638 -15.78 2.21 21.56
N ALA A 639 -16.80 3.02 21.61
CA ALA A 639 -16.74 4.49 21.53
C ALA A 639 -16.89 5.11 22.91
N ASP A 640 -16.02 6.03 23.31
CA ASP A 640 -16.04 6.66 24.62
C ASP A 640 -15.81 8.18 24.55
N GLY A 641 -16.23 8.89 25.58
CA GLY A 641 -15.96 10.30 25.81
C GLY A 641 -16.41 11.21 24.65
N VAL A 642 -15.48 11.99 24.11
CA VAL A 642 -15.68 12.83 22.93
C VAL A 642 -15.31 12.02 21.70
N PHE A 643 -16.20 11.22 21.19
CA PHE A 643 -16.06 10.53 19.91
C PHE A 643 -17.03 11.16 18.91
N GLN A 644 -16.51 11.71 17.83
CA GLN A 644 -17.30 12.36 16.77
C GLN A 644 -16.88 11.83 15.41
N THR A 645 -17.86 11.53 14.58
CA THR A 645 -17.65 11.09 13.20
C THR A 645 -18.32 12.03 12.22
N LYS A 646 -17.69 12.21 11.05
CA LYS A 646 -18.23 12.96 9.93
C LYS A 646 -17.94 12.25 8.62
N ASN A 647 -18.97 11.95 7.85
CA ASN A 647 -18.85 11.25 6.57
C ASN A 647 -18.12 9.88 6.67
N CYS A 648 -18.22 9.18 7.80
CA CYS A 648 -17.65 7.86 7.96
C CYS A 648 -18.57 6.78 7.38
N SER A 649 -18.02 5.64 7.01
CA SER A 649 -18.78 4.61 6.31
C SER A 649 -18.20 3.21 6.43
N PHE A 650 -19.03 2.23 6.12
CA PHE A 650 -18.62 0.83 5.98
C PHE A 650 -19.37 0.16 4.83
N SER A 651 -18.82 -0.93 4.29
CA SER A 651 -19.40 -1.76 3.23
C SER A 651 -19.06 -3.23 3.47
N ASN A 652 -19.74 -4.14 2.74
CA ASN A 652 -19.46 -5.59 2.73
C ASN A 652 -19.53 -6.32 4.05
N VAL A 653 -20.39 -5.90 4.99
CA VAL A 653 -20.50 -6.55 6.28
C VAL A 653 -21.57 -7.64 6.25
N GLU A 654 -21.14 -8.89 6.28
CA GLU A 654 -22.02 -10.04 6.55
C GLU A 654 -22.16 -10.19 8.07
N GLY A 655 -23.38 -10.10 8.58
CA GLY A 655 -23.70 -10.32 9.99
C GLY A 655 -24.60 -9.23 10.61
N SER A 656 -25.20 -9.52 11.74
CA SER A 656 -26.13 -8.63 12.46
C SER A 656 -25.44 -7.85 13.60
N PHE A 657 -24.22 -7.38 13.38
CA PHE A 657 -23.55 -6.57 14.39
C PHE A 657 -24.06 -5.12 14.37
N PRO A 658 -24.13 -4.43 15.52
CA PRO A 658 -24.38 -3.00 15.55
C PRO A 658 -23.24 -2.22 14.89
N VAL A 659 -23.48 -1.00 14.44
CA VAL A 659 -22.43 -0.12 13.90
C VAL A 659 -21.37 0.18 14.97
N ILE A 660 -21.81 0.42 16.20
CA ILE A 660 -21.00 0.62 17.40
C ILE A 660 -21.32 -0.49 18.38
N GLY A 661 -20.33 -1.24 18.81
CA GLY A 661 -20.51 -2.35 19.74
C GLY A 661 -20.91 -1.88 21.14
N LYS A 662 -20.11 -0.99 21.73
CA LYS A 662 -20.39 -0.30 23.00
C LYS A 662 -20.29 1.19 22.78
N ASP A 663 -21.35 1.94 23.02
CA ASP A 663 -21.39 3.39 22.84
C ASP A 663 -21.54 4.09 24.21
N GLU A 664 -20.46 4.66 24.68
CA GLU A 664 -20.39 5.53 25.85
C GLU A 664 -20.07 6.98 25.45
N SER A 665 -20.10 7.27 24.14
CA SER A 665 -19.87 8.61 23.60
C SER A 665 -21.02 9.58 23.93
N LYS A 666 -20.68 10.84 24.01
CA LYS A 666 -21.66 11.92 24.34
C LYS A 666 -22.22 12.61 23.10
N ASN A 667 -21.84 12.18 21.90
CA ASN A 667 -22.12 12.88 20.65
C ASN A 667 -22.86 11.97 19.65
N ALA A 668 -23.65 12.61 18.79
CA ALA A 668 -24.26 11.92 17.65
C ALA A 668 -23.21 11.49 16.63
N GLN A 669 -23.36 10.30 16.05
CA GLN A 669 -22.43 9.72 15.11
C GLN A 669 -22.97 9.81 13.68
N ASP A 670 -22.11 10.16 12.70
CA ASP A 670 -22.41 10.14 11.27
C ASP A 670 -21.63 9.01 10.61
N ILE A 671 -22.15 7.80 10.73
CA ILE A 671 -21.59 6.58 10.15
C ILE A 671 -22.67 5.92 9.30
N LYS A 672 -22.38 5.68 8.03
CA LYS A 672 -23.35 5.15 7.07
C LYS A 672 -22.87 3.87 6.43
N MET A 673 -23.78 2.97 6.16
CA MET A 673 -23.55 1.88 5.21
C MET A 673 -23.45 2.48 3.79
N LYS A 674 -22.44 2.08 3.06
CA LYS A 674 -22.23 2.45 1.65
C LYS A 674 -22.32 1.24 0.77
#